data_0f5effb049ee60eaf91df6e51ccf57d4
#
_entry.id   0f5effb049ee60eaf91df6e51ccf57d4
#
_cell.length_a   1.000
_cell.length_b   1.000
_cell.length_c   1.000
_cell.angle_alpha   90.00
_cell.angle_beta   90.00
_cell.angle_gamma   90.00
#
_symmetry.space_group_name_H-M   'P 1'
#
loop_
_entity.id
_entity.type
_entity.pdbx_description
1 polymer ?
#
loop_
_entity_poly.entity_id
_entity_poly.type
_entity_poly.pdbx_seq_one_letter_code
_entity_poly.pdbx_strand_id
1 'polypeptide(L)'
;LSSKTKQPISNVNIYTNQKSIGTSTNIAGEFSLQTSNSDTLIVYEHVGFETLSQSIQLESKKITVYLDPKVISFSELKVIGENEEGKFKNLETKNMVSDITVKDFSFRTYSDIGDVLMNEESVLIDESSRGVKVVSIRGARQEEMSFLYDGVPIYHDGRSVMDVSMFDIGSMDQVEVLRGGNEMFPGTSGSINFVPSINYGNSMSLYQRFGTYNTGNFNGGLSLGNNFLSLNIGSGKSKSVQYYEDIIDSDIIQLSNNNYINIGYRPALDLELKLSHIKNTRAFKNYYSLDISNSNNEISTFKIEKGSKKYGSIELYFSDQISSGEDKISIFQSNRNDKRLLTGLHYKFYHNNVFFRLNTKHSKAVANWEQDGNELSIDRKDMAFSSVFGVSQKKSKPGFEMKDFILSINTNNIKDRKKNESDLVYNANWENSGVNFLFSAWEHLDNSIIYVYSNFGNSFRTPSISERYSHAFRPAEWVSDSLLVESKMMREVGIKITSSEDKLSPHFQGSMSYFSYLYKNKIKSIQYSASSMLFPLNNGDANISGVELNAELLDVAKIFNFRSIYSAFTYSDQLSFPMQPLNMLRNSIEFNLGSFKAKVTFKSEGSRVLTTIGEEGLLENNYLDKYQSYDLHGFYILNYRDFVISVAIFGQNIGDNSQVLDGISIFDKRMYLSLGLQWN
;
A
#
# COMPACT_ATOMS: atom_id res chain seq x y z
N LEU A 1 -14.10 -1.52 -40.07
CA LEU A 1 -13.80 -0.08 -40.10
C LEU A 1 -14.17 0.56 -38.80
N SER A 2 -13.48 1.62 -38.39
CA SER A 2 -13.88 2.45 -37.22
C SER A 2 -15.14 3.26 -37.56
N SER A 3 -16.14 3.27 -36.70
CA SER A 3 -17.37 4.03 -36.86
C SER A 3 -17.12 5.54 -36.97
N LYS A 4 -16.15 6.05 -36.18
CA LYS A 4 -15.80 7.48 -36.09
C LYS A 4 -14.88 7.95 -37.24
N THR A 5 -13.79 7.22 -37.50
CA THR A 5 -12.76 7.67 -38.44
C THR A 5 -12.93 7.08 -39.85
N LYS A 6 -13.77 6.06 -40.02
CA LYS A 6 -13.95 5.28 -41.25
C LYS A 6 -12.67 4.58 -41.73
N GLN A 7 -11.62 4.59 -40.96
CA GLN A 7 -10.36 3.93 -41.29
C GLN A 7 -10.41 2.41 -41.03
N PRO A 8 -9.64 1.60 -41.77
CA PRO A 8 -9.54 0.18 -41.53
C PRO A 8 -8.95 -0.14 -40.17
N ILE A 9 -9.42 -1.23 -39.55
CA ILE A 9 -8.92 -1.74 -38.26
C ILE A 9 -8.29 -3.10 -38.56
N SER A 10 -7.00 -3.23 -38.26
CA SER A 10 -6.27 -4.50 -38.29
C SER A 10 -6.45 -5.31 -37.01
N ASN A 11 -6.21 -6.61 -37.06
CA ASN A 11 -6.23 -7.52 -35.93
C ASN A 11 -7.58 -7.60 -35.16
N VAL A 12 -8.69 -7.32 -35.83
CA VAL A 12 -10.02 -7.61 -35.27
C VAL A 12 -10.23 -9.12 -35.33
N ASN A 13 -10.43 -9.76 -34.20
CA ASN A 13 -10.80 -11.16 -34.12
C ASN A 13 -12.25 -11.34 -34.51
N ILE A 14 -12.51 -12.27 -35.41
CA ILE A 14 -13.83 -12.52 -35.98
C ILE A 14 -14.10 -14.02 -35.89
N TYR A 15 -15.16 -14.39 -35.16
CA TYR A 15 -15.49 -15.80 -34.94
C TYR A 15 -17.00 -16.01 -34.89
N THR A 16 -17.41 -17.25 -35.07
CA THR A 16 -18.82 -17.65 -34.98
C THR A 16 -19.20 -17.95 -33.54
N ASN A 17 -20.50 -17.99 -33.23
CA ASN A 17 -21.02 -18.28 -31.89
C ASN A 17 -20.51 -19.59 -31.28
N GLN A 18 -20.07 -20.55 -32.06
CA GLN A 18 -19.48 -21.81 -31.56
C GLN A 18 -17.97 -21.72 -31.28
N LYS A 19 -17.34 -20.59 -31.59
CA LYS A 19 -15.87 -20.35 -31.43
C LYS A 19 -14.97 -21.38 -32.12
N SER A 20 -15.54 -22.22 -32.95
CA SER A 20 -14.83 -23.28 -33.71
C SER A 20 -14.20 -22.79 -35.01
N ILE A 21 -14.70 -21.71 -35.56
CA ILE A 21 -14.25 -21.10 -36.80
C ILE A 21 -14.03 -19.62 -36.56
N GLY A 22 -12.83 -19.12 -36.87
CA GLY A 22 -12.45 -17.73 -36.66
C GLY A 22 -11.38 -17.28 -37.64
N THR A 23 -11.25 -15.97 -37.79
CA THR A 23 -10.25 -15.27 -38.61
C THR A 23 -9.91 -13.93 -37.94
N SER A 24 -8.95 -13.20 -38.50
CA SER A 24 -8.65 -11.82 -38.08
C SER A 24 -8.50 -10.91 -39.34
N THR A 25 -8.73 -9.60 -39.12
CA THR A 25 -8.54 -8.61 -40.18
C THR A 25 -7.05 -8.37 -40.45
N ASN A 26 -6.71 -8.18 -41.75
CA ASN A 26 -5.39 -7.76 -42.18
C ASN A 26 -5.19 -6.22 -41.96
N ILE A 27 -4.04 -5.68 -42.40
CA ILE A 27 -3.71 -4.25 -42.27
C ILE A 27 -4.72 -3.36 -43.03
N ALA A 28 -5.34 -3.86 -44.08
CA ALA A 28 -6.39 -3.16 -44.85
C ALA A 28 -7.79 -3.29 -44.22
N GLY A 29 -7.91 -3.95 -43.05
CA GLY A 29 -9.16 -4.20 -42.36
C GLY A 29 -10.05 -5.24 -43.04
N GLU A 30 -9.48 -6.07 -43.90
CA GLU A 30 -10.22 -7.08 -44.66
C GLU A 30 -10.11 -8.45 -44.02
N PHE A 31 -11.18 -9.23 -44.11
CA PHE A 31 -11.23 -10.61 -43.59
C PHE A 31 -12.01 -11.53 -44.54
N SER A 32 -11.79 -12.81 -44.39
CA SER A 32 -12.59 -13.86 -45.02
C SER A 32 -12.92 -14.92 -43.97
N LEU A 33 -14.19 -15.25 -43.81
CA LEU A 33 -14.68 -16.24 -42.86
C LEU A 33 -15.59 -17.23 -43.59
N GLN A 34 -15.31 -18.52 -43.47
CA GLN A 34 -16.21 -19.58 -43.93
C GLN A 34 -17.16 -19.91 -42.79
N THR A 35 -18.44 -19.82 -43.03
CA THR A 35 -19.49 -20.13 -42.06
C THR A 35 -20.24 -21.39 -42.48
N SER A 36 -20.77 -22.12 -41.50
CA SER A 36 -21.63 -23.28 -41.72
C SER A 36 -23.11 -22.88 -41.57
N ASN A 37 -24.03 -23.70 -42.08
CA ASN A 37 -25.47 -23.47 -41.94
C ASN A 37 -25.97 -23.50 -40.49
N SER A 38 -25.15 -23.97 -39.55
CA SER A 38 -25.44 -23.98 -38.09
C SER A 38 -25.00 -22.70 -37.38
N ASP A 39 -24.18 -21.86 -38.00
CA ASP A 39 -23.73 -20.60 -37.41
C ASP A 39 -24.81 -19.53 -37.58
N THR A 40 -25.20 -18.92 -36.47
CA THR A 40 -26.27 -17.90 -36.44
C THR A 40 -25.77 -16.49 -36.16
N LEU A 41 -24.55 -16.37 -35.67
CA LEU A 41 -24.00 -15.11 -35.19
C LEU A 41 -22.48 -15.00 -35.49
N ILE A 42 -22.04 -13.82 -35.92
CA ILE A 42 -20.61 -13.47 -36.05
C ILE A 42 -20.30 -12.45 -34.98
N VAL A 43 -19.22 -12.67 -34.24
CA VAL A 43 -18.69 -11.77 -33.21
C VAL A 43 -17.41 -11.12 -33.73
N TYR A 44 -17.31 -9.80 -33.59
CA TYR A 44 -16.17 -8.96 -33.93
C TYR A 44 -15.59 -8.40 -32.64
N GLU A 45 -14.35 -8.72 -32.32
CA GLU A 45 -13.70 -8.33 -31.07
C GLU A 45 -12.33 -7.72 -31.32
N HIS A 46 -12.08 -6.55 -30.69
CA HIS A 46 -10.79 -5.87 -30.77
C HIS A 46 -10.56 -5.08 -29.48
N VAL A 47 -9.32 -5.06 -28.96
CA VAL A 47 -8.96 -4.44 -27.67
C VAL A 47 -9.38 -2.97 -27.56
N GLY A 48 -9.31 -2.21 -28.68
CA GLY A 48 -9.65 -0.78 -28.70
C GLY A 48 -11.07 -0.46 -29.18
N PHE A 49 -11.96 -1.45 -29.37
CA PHE A 49 -13.31 -1.24 -29.92
C PHE A 49 -14.33 -2.07 -29.14
N GLU A 50 -15.58 -1.59 -29.10
CA GLU A 50 -16.68 -2.33 -28.51
C GLU A 50 -16.93 -3.62 -29.33
N THR A 51 -17.16 -4.72 -28.61
CA THR A 51 -17.49 -6.02 -29.24
C THR A 51 -18.84 -5.92 -29.91
N LEU A 52 -18.89 -6.23 -31.20
CA LEU A 52 -20.10 -6.25 -31.99
C LEU A 52 -20.50 -7.68 -32.33
N SER A 53 -21.75 -8.03 -32.11
CA SER A 53 -22.32 -9.30 -32.51
C SER A 53 -23.40 -9.05 -33.56
N GLN A 54 -23.33 -9.73 -34.71
CA GLN A 54 -24.25 -9.56 -35.80
C GLN A 54 -24.76 -10.91 -36.29
N SER A 55 -26.06 -11.01 -36.55
CA SER A 55 -26.67 -12.20 -37.17
C SER A 55 -26.20 -12.41 -38.61
N ILE A 56 -25.96 -13.66 -38.99
CA ILE A 56 -25.53 -14.03 -40.32
C ILE A 56 -26.73 -13.91 -41.28
N GLN A 57 -26.59 -13.08 -42.31
CA GLN A 57 -27.51 -13.07 -43.45
C GLN A 57 -26.85 -13.84 -44.59
N LEU A 58 -27.38 -15.02 -44.87
CA LEU A 58 -26.81 -16.01 -45.81
C LEU A 58 -26.69 -15.53 -47.26
N GLU A 59 -27.29 -14.38 -47.63
CA GLU A 59 -27.29 -13.87 -49.01
C GLU A 59 -26.17 -12.89 -49.35
N SER A 60 -25.43 -12.37 -48.37
CA SER A 60 -24.43 -11.33 -48.63
C SER A 60 -23.03 -11.91 -48.78
N LYS A 61 -22.48 -11.85 -49.99
CA LYS A 61 -21.09 -12.24 -50.30
C LYS A 61 -20.04 -11.22 -49.80
N LYS A 62 -20.43 -10.01 -49.42
CA LYS A 62 -19.52 -8.95 -48.92
C LYS A 62 -20.26 -8.09 -47.90
N ILE A 63 -19.66 -7.96 -46.72
CA ILE A 63 -20.19 -7.12 -45.62
C ILE A 63 -19.16 -6.08 -45.22
N THR A 64 -19.63 -4.90 -44.82
CA THR A 64 -18.79 -3.86 -44.21
C THR A 64 -19.30 -3.62 -42.80
N VAL A 65 -18.43 -3.78 -41.82
CA VAL A 65 -18.76 -3.66 -40.42
C VAL A 65 -18.06 -2.45 -39.82
N TYR A 66 -18.78 -1.71 -38.99
CA TYR A 66 -18.26 -0.55 -38.26
C TYR A 66 -18.23 -0.87 -36.78
N LEU A 67 -17.04 -0.74 -36.18
CA LEU A 67 -16.86 -0.91 -34.74
C LEU A 67 -16.73 0.45 -34.06
N ASP A 68 -17.42 0.61 -32.95
CA ASP A 68 -17.32 1.79 -32.13
C ASP A 68 -16.04 1.74 -31.25
N PRO A 69 -15.22 2.80 -31.25
CA PRO A 69 -14.06 2.86 -30.38
C PRO A 69 -14.50 2.67 -28.94
N LYS A 70 -13.86 1.72 -28.27
CA LYS A 70 -14.05 1.51 -26.83
C LYS A 70 -13.39 2.67 -26.10
N VAL A 71 -14.18 3.48 -25.43
CA VAL A 71 -13.65 4.45 -24.48
C VAL A 71 -13.12 3.61 -23.32
N ILE A 72 -11.80 3.41 -23.26
CA ILE A 72 -11.16 2.84 -22.08
C ILE A 72 -11.35 3.91 -21.00
N SER A 73 -12.45 3.85 -20.28
CA SER A 73 -12.59 4.61 -19.05
C SER A 73 -11.60 4.00 -18.08
N PHE A 74 -10.61 4.76 -17.65
CA PHE A 74 -9.81 4.46 -16.47
C PHE A 74 -10.67 4.75 -15.22
N SER A 75 -11.81 4.07 -15.10
CA SER A 75 -12.38 3.81 -13.78
C SER A 75 -11.39 2.91 -13.05
N GLU A 76 -11.34 2.98 -11.74
CA GLU A 76 -10.65 1.96 -10.94
C GLU A 76 -11.06 0.59 -11.48
N LEU A 77 -10.33 0.11 -12.46
CA LEU A 77 -10.41 -1.26 -12.90
C LEU A 77 -9.85 -2.06 -11.73
N LYS A 78 -10.73 -2.44 -10.81
CA LYS A 78 -10.55 -3.71 -10.12
C LYS A 78 -10.61 -4.76 -11.21
N VAL A 79 -9.51 -4.96 -11.91
CA VAL A 79 -9.33 -6.12 -12.76
C VAL A 79 -9.35 -7.30 -11.81
N ILE A 80 -10.52 -7.92 -11.66
CA ILE A 80 -10.62 -9.29 -11.17
C ILE A 80 -10.14 -10.16 -12.34
N GLY A 81 -8.88 -9.96 -12.72
CA GLY A 81 -8.18 -10.86 -13.62
C GLY A 81 -7.75 -12.07 -12.82
N GLU A 82 -8.22 -13.24 -13.22
CA GLU A 82 -7.83 -14.51 -12.60
C GLU A 82 -6.31 -14.83 -12.71
N ASN A 83 -5.44 -13.93 -13.23
CA ASN A 83 -4.08 -14.28 -13.64
C ASN A 83 -2.91 -13.41 -13.20
N GLU A 84 -3.10 -12.37 -12.36
CA GLU A 84 -1.97 -11.76 -11.64
C GLU A 84 -2.34 -11.60 -10.17
N GLU A 85 -2.17 -12.67 -9.47
CA GLU A 85 -2.38 -12.74 -8.03
C GLU A 85 -1.23 -12.02 -7.33
N GLY A 86 -1.46 -10.81 -6.84
CA GLY A 86 -0.60 -10.15 -5.88
C GLY A 86 -0.29 -11.08 -4.71
N LYS A 87 0.82 -10.88 -3.99
CA LYS A 87 1.27 -11.82 -2.95
C LYS A 87 0.28 -11.96 -1.81
N PHE A 88 -0.53 -10.94 -1.50
CA PHE A 88 -1.62 -11.03 -0.55
C PHE A 88 -2.93 -11.55 -1.16
N LYS A 89 -3.11 -11.51 -2.48
CA LYS A 89 -4.26 -12.15 -3.15
C LYS A 89 -4.27 -13.66 -3.00
N ASN A 90 -3.12 -14.24 -2.79
CA ASN A 90 -2.97 -15.65 -2.44
C ASN A 90 -3.17 -15.92 -0.95
N LEU A 91 -3.28 -14.90 -0.13
CA LEU A 91 -3.84 -14.99 1.20
C LEU A 91 -5.34 -14.91 1.00
N GLU A 92 -6.07 -15.93 1.35
CA GLU A 92 -7.52 -16.03 1.08
C GLU A 92 -8.38 -15.05 1.89
N THR A 93 -7.75 -14.08 2.50
CA THR A 93 -8.33 -12.91 3.15
C THR A 93 -8.72 -11.81 2.15
N LYS A 94 -9.23 -12.16 0.98
CA LYS A 94 -9.58 -11.23 -0.13
C LYS A 94 -10.39 -10.00 0.28
N ASN A 95 -11.10 -10.07 1.40
CA ASN A 95 -11.92 -8.95 1.87
C ASN A 95 -11.25 -8.06 2.91
N MET A 96 -10.10 -8.46 3.44
CA MET A 96 -9.27 -7.66 4.34
C MET A 96 -8.12 -6.97 3.61
N VAL A 97 -7.91 -7.31 2.34
CA VAL A 97 -6.87 -6.73 1.49
C VAL A 97 -7.49 -5.72 0.53
N SER A 98 -6.96 -4.51 0.53
CA SER A 98 -7.19 -3.50 -0.50
C SER A 98 -6.00 -3.49 -1.46
N ASP A 99 -6.28 -3.71 -2.74
CA ASP A 99 -5.30 -3.62 -3.81
C ASP A 99 -5.40 -2.25 -4.47
N ILE A 100 -4.32 -1.49 -4.47
CA ILE A 100 -4.25 -0.17 -5.05
C ILE A 100 -3.32 -0.23 -6.26
N THR A 101 -3.86 -0.14 -7.46
CA THR A 101 -3.04 -0.05 -8.68
C THR A 101 -2.45 1.34 -8.80
N VAL A 102 -1.14 1.45 -8.64
CA VAL A 102 -0.46 2.75 -8.55
C VAL A 102 -0.46 3.50 -9.87
N LYS A 103 -0.44 2.80 -11.01
CA LYS A 103 -0.53 3.41 -12.35
C LYS A 103 -1.76 4.29 -12.52
N ASP A 104 -2.87 3.95 -11.88
CA ASP A 104 -4.11 4.73 -11.95
C ASP A 104 -3.98 6.09 -11.22
N PHE A 105 -3.03 6.21 -10.31
CA PHE A 105 -2.75 7.42 -9.54
C PHE A 105 -1.64 8.30 -10.13
N SER A 106 -0.82 7.79 -11.05
CA SER A 106 0.27 8.55 -11.67
C SER A 106 -0.18 9.82 -12.36
N PHE A 107 -1.40 9.83 -12.90
CA PHE A 107 -2.01 11.00 -13.51
C PHE A 107 -2.68 11.97 -12.52
N ARG A 108 -2.83 11.58 -11.24
CA ARG A 108 -3.64 12.31 -10.25
C ARG A 108 -2.85 13.28 -9.38
N THR A 109 -1.66 13.69 -9.78
CA THR A 109 -0.85 14.68 -9.05
C THR A 109 -0.38 14.30 -7.64
N TYR A 110 -0.51 13.04 -7.24
CA TYR A 110 0.07 12.56 -5.99
C TYR A 110 1.61 12.61 -6.03
N SER A 111 2.24 12.95 -4.91
CA SER A 111 3.71 13.07 -4.86
C SER A 111 4.41 11.78 -4.52
N ASP A 112 3.81 10.99 -3.66
CA ASP A 112 4.37 9.76 -3.12
C ASP A 112 3.27 8.78 -2.73
N ILE A 113 3.66 7.60 -2.29
CA ILE A 113 2.72 6.54 -1.90
C ILE A 113 1.89 6.91 -0.66
N GLY A 114 2.40 7.77 0.23
CA GLY A 114 1.61 8.27 1.37
C GLY A 114 0.34 9.00 0.91
N ASP A 115 0.42 9.82 -0.13
CA ASP A 115 -0.75 10.49 -0.71
C ASP A 115 -1.78 9.48 -1.29
N VAL A 116 -1.31 8.38 -1.84
CA VAL A 116 -2.17 7.30 -2.36
C VAL A 116 -2.89 6.60 -1.20
N LEU A 117 -2.16 6.24 -0.15
CA LEU A 117 -2.68 5.53 1.02
C LEU A 117 -3.70 6.35 1.82
N MET A 118 -3.66 7.68 1.76
CA MET A 118 -4.64 8.56 2.43
C MET A 118 -6.10 8.26 2.02
N ASN A 119 -6.33 7.62 0.89
CA ASN A 119 -7.68 7.34 0.39
C ASN A 119 -8.19 5.96 0.79
N GLU A 120 -7.41 5.17 1.54
CA GLU A 120 -7.80 3.83 1.94
C GLU A 120 -8.58 3.79 3.26
N GLU A 121 -9.40 2.74 3.39
CA GLU A 121 -10.24 2.48 4.55
C GLU A 121 -9.38 2.22 5.80
N SER A 122 -9.71 2.91 6.89
CA SER A 122 -9.03 2.79 8.20
C SER A 122 -7.53 3.09 8.20
N VAL A 123 -7.02 3.66 7.11
CA VAL A 123 -5.66 4.15 7.03
C VAL A 123 -5.63 5.62 7.44
N LEU A 124 -4.83 5.93 8.45
CA LEU A 124 -4.49 7.27 8.88
C LEU A 124 -3.06 7.58 8.44
N ILE A 125 -2.86 8.71 7.81
CA ILE A 125 -1.52 9.23 7.47
C ILE A 125 -1.30 10.48 8.29
N ASP A 126 -0.33 10.45 9.18
CA ASP A 126 0.17 11.61 9.88
C ASP A 126 1.45 12.11 9.21
N GLU A 127 1.48 13.37 8.83
CA GLU A 127 2.66 14.03 8.32
C GLU A 127 3.30 14.84 9.46
N SER A 128 4.54 14.52 9.80
CA SER A 128 5.29 15.30 10.79
C SER A 128 5.76 16.63 10.20
N SER A 129 6.14 17.59 11.04
CA SER A 129 6.77 18.86 10.64
C SER A 129 8.05 18.63 9.79
N ARG A 130 8.67 17.46 9.90
CA ARG A 130 9.79 17.01 9.08
C ARG A 130 9.36 16.36 7.77
N GLY A 131 8.04 16.39 7.45
CA GLY A 131 7.43 15.78 6.27
C GLY A 131 7.57 14.27 6.20
N VAL A 132 7.86 13.59 7.30
CA VAL A 132 7.81 12.14 7.42
C VAL A 132 6.34 11.74 7.44
N LYS A 133 5.93 10.90 6.49
CA LYS A 133 4.55 10.37 6.44
C LYS A 133 4.48 9.02 7.14
N VAL A 134 3.78 9.01 8.26
CA VAL A 134 3.58 7.87 9.15
C VAL A 134 2.22 7.26 8.88
N VAL A 135 2.20 5.95 8.67
CA VAL A 135 0.94 5.21 8.47
C VAL A 135 0.52 4.54 9.76
N SER A 136 -0.77 4.64 10.07
CA SER A 136 -1.45 3.87 11.10
C SER A 136 -2.68 3.18 10.53
N ILE A 137 -2.93 1.94 10.94
CA ILE A 137 -4.13 1.17 10.57
C ILE A 137 -4.83 0.74 11.87
N ARG A 138 -6.10 1.15 12.04
CA ARG A 138 -6.90 0.79 13.23
C ARG A 138 -6.22 1.13 14.56
N GLY A 139 -5.57 2.29 14.64
CA GLY A 139 -4.85 2.75 15.82
C GLY A 139 -3.55 2.01 16.13
N ALA A 140 -3.10 1.15 15.22
CA ALA A 140 -1.81 0.50 15.35
C ALA A 140 -0.67 1.50 15.15
N ARG A 141 0.30 1.48 16.05
CA ARG A 141 1.56 2.20 15.84
C ARG A 141 2.37 1.50 14.76
N GLN A 142 3.33 2.20 14.17
CA GLN A 142 4.14 1.64 13.08
C GLN A 142 4.92 0.39 13.47
N GLU A 143 5.37 0.29 14.72
CA GLU A 143 6.05 -0.89 15.26
C GLU A 143 5.12 -2.11 15.36
N GLU A 144 3.81 -1.90 15.30
CA GLU A 144 2.79 -2.94 15.29
C GLU A 144 2.35 -3.32 13.87
N MET A 145 2.95 -2.71 12.84
CA MET A 145 2.66 -2.97 11.44
C MET A 145 3.81 -3.69 10.75
N SER A 146 3.52 -4.38 9.66
CA SER A 146 4.51 -4.92 8.74
C SER A 146 4.56 -4.12 7.47
N PHE A 147 5.74 -3.67 7.09
CA PHE A 147 6.01 -3.09 5.78
C PHE A 147 6.79 -4.11 4.95
N LEU A 148 6.38 -4.29 3.71
CA LEU A 148 6.93 -5.28 2.81
C LEU A 148 7.31 -4.62 1.48
N TYR A 149 8.38 -5.08 0.88
CA TYR A 149 8.74 -4.73 -0.49
C TYR A 149 8.80 -5.99 -1.33
N ASP A 150 7.90 -6.13 -2.28
CA ASP A 150 7.69 -7.35 -3.07
C ASP A 150 7.51 -8.61 -2.17
N GLY A 151 6.78 -8.47 -1.05
CA GLY A 151 6.54 -9.54 -0.08
C GLY A 151 7.69 -9.80 0.90
N VAL A 152 8.81 -9.09 0.80
CA VAL A 152 9.96 -9.19 1.72
C VAL A 152 9.87 -8.12 2.79
N PRO A 153 9.97 -8.46 4.10
CA PRO A 153 9.88 -7.47 5.17
C PRO A 153 10.94 -6.37 5.07
N ILE A 154 10.51 -5.14 5.34
CA ILE A 154 11.38 -3.96 5.43
C ILE A 154 11.42 -3.48 6.87
N TYR A 155 12.59 -3.06 7.33
CA TYR A 155 12.83 -2.62 8.69
C TYR A 155 13.53 -1.26 8.74
N HIS A 156 13.17 -0.47 9.75
CA HIS A 156 13.86 0.76 10.14
C HIS A 156 14.32 0.65 11.60
N ASP A 157 15.45 -0.01 11.83
CA ASP A 157 15.92 -0.36 13.16
C ASP A 157 16.29 0.87 14.02
N GLY A 158 16.87 1.89 13.42
CA GLY A 158 17.29 3.12 14.12
C GLY A 158 16.23 4.20 14.24
N ARG A 159 15.14 4.08 13.47
CA ARG A 159 13.95 4.93 13.63
C ARG A 159 12.77 4.01 13.84
N SER A 160 11.95 4.22 14.83
CA SER A 160 10.72 3.45 15.02
C SER A 160 9.72 3.64 13.88
N VAL A 161 10.02 4.53 12.93
CA VAL A 161 9.06 5.07 11.97
C VAL A 161 9.50 4.76 10.54
N MET A 162 8.64 4.03 9.81
CA MET A 162 8.74 3.87 8.36
C MET A 162 8.14 5.09 7.67
N ASP A 163 8.94 5.83 6.93
CA ASP A 163 8.48 6.92 6.09
C ASP A 163 8.00 6.40 4.75
N VAL A 164 6.68 6.33 4.55
CA VAL A 164 6.11 5.84 3.29
C VAL A 164 6.31 6.79 2.11
N SER A 165 6.69 8.04 2.37
CA SER A 165 7.05 9.00 1.32
C SER A 165 8.38 8.68 0.63
N MET A 166 9.16 7.73 1.15
CA MET A 166 10.38 7.24 0.50
C MET A 166 10.12 6.48 -0.80
N PHE A 167 8.91 5.99 -1.01
CA PHE A 167 8.55 5.26 -2.21
C PHE A 167 7.96 6.19 -3.26
N ASP A 168 8.60 6.23 -4.41
CA ASP A 168 8.13 6.96 -5.58
C ASP A 168 6.98 6.20 -6.27
N ILE A 169 5.97 6.93 -6.72
CA ILE A 169 4.81 6.34 -7.43
C ILE A 169 5.27 5.59 -8.68
N GLY A 170 6.22 6.13 -9.43
CA GLY A 170 6.73 5.50 -10.66
C GLY A 170 7.48 4.19 -10.43
N SER A 171 7.95 3.92 -9.20
CA SER A 171 8.69 2.71 -8.87
C SER A 171 7.81 1.50 -8.57
N MET A 172 6.49 1.71 -8.39
CA MET A 172 5.53 0.71 -7.93
C MET A 172 4.45 0.42 -8.99
N ASP A 173 4.07 -0.83 -9.12
CA ASP A 173 2.87 -1.22 -9.88
C ASP A 173 1.64 -1.23 -8.99
N GLN A 174 1.80 -1.67 -7.75
CA GLN A 174 0.70 -1.90 -6.83
C GLN A 174 1.12 -1.66 -5.38
N VAL A 175 0.18 -1.22 -4.56
CA VAL A 175 0.29 -1.23 -3.10
C VAL A 175 -0.85 -2.07 -2.55
N GLU A 176 -0.50 -3.06 -1.74
CA GLU A 176 -1.46 -3.93 -1.08
C GLU A 176 -1.55 -3.55 0.39
N VAL A 177 -2.75 -3.27 0.87
CA VAL A 177 -3.02 -2.93 2.26
C VAL A 177 -3.84 -4.03 2.89
N LEU A 178 -3.25 -4.75 3.83
CA LEU A 178 -3.94 -5.75 4.65
C LEU A 178 -4.30 -5.15 6.00
N ARG A 179 -5.58 -5.15 6.32
CA ARG A 179 -6.11 -4.74 7.63
C ARG A 179 -6.21 -5.95 8.55
N GLY A 180 -5.82 -5.79 9.80
CA GLY A 180 -5.83 -6.87 10.78
C GLY A 180 -4.57 -7.72 10.81
N GLY A 181 -4.65 -8.88 11.44
CA GLY A 181 -3.51 -9.78 11.61
C GLY A 181 -3.08 -10.43 10.30
N ASN A 182 -1.79 -10.61 10.15
CA ASN A 182 -1.20 -11.26 8.98
C ASN A 182 -0.72 -12.68 9.34
N GLU A 183 -1.11 -13.64 8.51
CA GLU A 183 -0.72 -15.04 8.66
C GLU A 183 0.79 -15.27 8.46
N MET A 184 1.43 -14.43 7.64
CA MET A 184 2.87 -14.54 7.33
C MET A 184 3.76 -13.83 8.35
N PHE A 185 3.23 -12.79 9.01
CA PHE A 185 3.98 -11.93 9.94
C PHE A 185 3.23 -11.79 11.24
N PRO A 186 3.49 -12.67 12.20
CA PRO A 186 2.83 -12.64 13.50
C PRO A 186 3.17 -11.35 14.26
N GLY A 187 2.21 -10.87 15.02
CA GLY A 187 2.39 -9.69 15.87
C GLY A 187 1.97 -8.38 15.23
N THR A 188 1.50 -8.40 13.99
CA THR A 188 1.09 -7.17 13.30
C THR A 188 -0.40 -6.87 13.41
N SER A 189 -0.75 -5.60 13.38
CA SER A 189 -2.13 -5.11 13.34
C SER A 189 -2.60 -4.74 11.94
N GLY A 190 -1.66 -4.68 11.02
CA GLY A 190 -1.85 -4.44 9.60
C GLY A 190 -0.55 -4.61 8.85
N SER A 191 -0.63 -4.70 7.52
CA SER A 191 0.54 -4.83 6.66
C SER A 191 0.36 -4.02 5.38
N ILE A 192 1.45 -3.45 4.90
CA ILE A 192 1.49 -2.75 3.61
C ILE A 192 2.60 -3.39 2.77
N ASN A 193 2.24 -3.87 1.57
CA ASN A 193 3.19 -4.43 0.63
C ASN A 193 3.33 -3.52 -0.59
N PHE A 194 4.54 -3.05 -0.83
CA PHE A 194 4.92 -2.26 -1.98
C PHE A 194 5.41 -3.19 -3.08
N VAL A 195 4.64 -3.30 -4.16
CA VAL A 195 4.97 -4.19 -5.29
C VAL A 195 5.71 -3.39 -6.35
N PRO A 196 6.99 -3.69 -6.63
CA PRO A 196 7.78 -2.96 -7.60
C PRO A 196 7.26 -3.12 -9.02
N SER A 197 7.45 -2.09 -9.83
CA SER A 197 7.14 -2.16 -11.26
C SER A 197 8.12 -3.06 -11.99
N ILE A 198 7.63 -4.14 -12.59
CA ILE A 198 8.38 -5.03 -13.48
C ILE A 198 7.58 -5.20 -14.76
N ASN A 199 7.86 -4.32 -15.73
CA ASN A 199 7.17 -4.31 -17.02
C ASN A 199 8.02 -5.00 -18.09
N TYR A 200 7.51 -6.06 -18.70
CA TYR A 200 8.14 -6.79 -19.82
C TYR A 200 7.91 -6.14 -21.19
N GLY A 201 7.26 -4.98 -21.24
CA GLY A 201 7.13 -4.14 -22.42
C GLY A 201 8.09 -2.94 -22.40
N ASN A 202 8.02 -2.13 -23.44
CA ASN A 202 8.74 -0.88 -23.53
C ASN A 202 7.78 0.26 -23.16
N SER A 203 8.20 1.13 -22.25
CA SER A 203 7.44 2.33 -21.89
C SER A 203 8.35 3.39 -21.30
N MET A 204 7.94 4.64 -21.40
CA MET A 204 8.61 5.78 -20.75
C MET A 204 7.56 6.65 -20.09
N SER A 205 7.89 7.20 -18.94
CA SER A 205 7.04 8.15 -18.24
C SER A 205 7.86 9.34 -17.73
N LEU A 206 7.33 10.53 -17.88
CA LEU A 206 7.90 11.78 -17.35
C LEU A 206 6.77 12.57 -16.71
N TYR A 207 6.97 13.04 -15.48
CA TYR A 207 6.03 13.88 -14.77
C TYR A 207 6.74 15.05 -14.15
N GLN A 208 6.19 16.26 -14.35
CA GLN A 208 6.62 17.47 -13.68
C GLN A 208 5.43 18.09 -12.95
N ARG A 209 5.61 18.35 -11.67
CA ARG A 209 4.61 19.02 -10.84
C ARG A 209 5.16 20.34 -10.30
N PHE A 210 4.31 21.35 -10.33
CA PHE A 210 4.54 22.68 -9.78
C PHE A 210 3.48 22.94 -8.72
N GLY A 211 3.87 23.37 -7.54
CA GLY A 211 2.94 23.64 -6.44
C GLY A 211 3.17 25.01 -5.82
N THR A 212 2.21 25.43 -4.99
CA THR A 212 2.35 26.59 -4.12
C THR A 212 3.55 26.42 -3.17
N TYR A 213 4.01 27.52 -2.59
CA TYR A 213 5.12 27.54 -1.63
C TYR A 213 6.43 26.95 -2.17
N ASN A 214 6.69 27.12 -3.47
CA ASN A 214 7.90 26.56 -4.11
C ASN A 214 8.04 25.03 -3.93
N THR A 215 6.92 24.33 -3.79
CA THR A 215 6.82 22.88 -3.73
C THR A 215 6.74 22.32 -5.14
N GLY A 216 7.38 21.20 -5.38
CA GLY A 216 7.30 20.53 -6.68
C GLY A 216 8.05 19.21 -6.71
N ASN A 217 7.76 18.40 -7.74
CA ASN A 217 8.52 17.19 -8.00
C ASN A 217 8.69 16.93 -9.50
N PHE A 218 9.72 16.19 -9.81
CA PHE A 218 9.98 15.62 -11.12
C PHE A 218 10.21 14.12 -10.97
N ASN A 219 9.55 13.32 -11.80
CA ASN A 219 9.73 11.89 -11.85
C ASN A 219 9.88 11.44 -13.28
N GLY A 220 10.85 10.57 -13.53
CA GLY A 220 11.08 9.95 -14.82
C GLY A 220 11.31 8.45 -14.68
N GLY A 221 10.70 7.66 -15.54
CA GLY A 221 10.84 6.22 -15.58
C GLY A 221 10.98 5.70 -17.01
N LEU A 222 11.78 4.66 -17.18
CA LEU A 222 11.98 3.94 -18.43
C LEU A 222 11.88 2.45 -18.17
N SER A 223 11.04 1.77 -18.93
CA SER A 223 10.93 0.32 -18.97
C SER A 223 11.36 -0.18 -20.34
N LEU A 224 12.28 -1.12 -20.36
CA LEU A 224 12.75 -1.81 -21.56
C LEU A 224 12.57 -3.31 -21.35
N GLY A 225 11.83 -3.98 -22.21
CA GLY A 225 11.56 -5.39 -21.98
C GLY A 225 11.16 -6.16 -23.23
N ASN A 226 11.20 -7.47 -23.05
CA ASN A 226 10.66 -8.45 -23.98
C ASN A 226 10.09 -9.62 -23.17
N ASN A 227 9.64 -10.69 -23.81
CA ASN A 227 9.01 -11.84 -23.13
C ASN A 227 9.88 -12.49 -22.04
N PHE A 228 11.21 -12.28 -22.04
CA PHE A 228 12.16 -12.94 -21.17
C PHE A 228 12.86 -12.00 -20.19
N LEU A 229 13.10 -10.75 -20.60
CA LEU A 229 13.87 -9.78 -19.82
C LEU A 229 13.10 -8.49 -19.67
N SER A 230 13.13 -7.93 -18.48
CA SER A 230 12.57 -6.65 -18.10
C SER A 230 13.64 -5.82 -17.38
N LEU A 231 13.82 -4.57 -17.77
CA LEU A 231 14.62 -3.57 -17.08
C LEU A 231 13.75 -2.33 -16.86
N ASN A 232 13.52 -1.98 -15.61
CA ASN A 232 12.78 -0.78 -15.24
C ASN A 232 13.69 0.10 -14.38
N ILE A 233 13.92 1.32 -14.81
CA ILE A 233 14.75 2.29 -14.11
C ILE A 233 14.01 3.61 -13.97
N GLY A 234 14.23 4.31 -12.89
CA GLY A 234 13.67 5.64 -12.73
C GLY A 234 14.30 6.46 -11.62
N SER A 235 13.99 7.74 -11.68
CA SER A 235 14.48 8.73 -10.72
C SER A 235 13.40 9.76 -10.46
N GLY A 236 13.22 10.12 -9.19
CA GLY A 236 12.34 11.18 -8.74
C GLY A 236 13.07 12.16 -7.84
N LYS A 237 12.76 13.45 -7.99
CA LYS A 237 13.22 14.50 -7.09
C LYS A 237 12.03 15.30 -6.63
N SER A 238 11.92 15.56 -5.34
CA SER A 238 10.89 16.40 -4.77
C SER A 238 11.44 17.45 -3.83
N LYS A 239 10.78 18.59 -3.82
CA LYS A 239 10.98 19.65 -2.87
C LYS A 239 9.61 19.98 -2.25
N SER A 240 9.52 20.00 -0.93
CA SER A 240 8.36 20.51 -0.18
C SER A 240 8.81 21.65 0.71
N VAL A 241 8.01 22.72 0.72
CA VAL A 241 8.22 23.87 1.59
C VAL A 241 6.94 24.10 2.36
N GLN A 242 7.07 24.29 3.66
CA GLN A 242 5.97 24.62 4.58
C GLN A 242 6.33 25.88 5.33
N TYR A 243 5.33 26.66 5.70
CA TYR A 243 5.48 27.89 6.47
C TYR A 243 4.68 27.78 7.76
N TYR A 244 5.23 28.31 8.82
CA TYR A 244 4.47 28.49 10.05
C TYR A 244 3.41 29.55 9.88
N GLU A 245 2.21 29.33 10.40
CA GLU A 245 1.09 30.26 10.26
C GLU A 245 1.33 31.58 11.00
N ASP A 246 1.96 31.49 12.18
CA ASP A 246 2.16 32.63 13.09
C ASP A 246 3.58 33.21 13.08
N ILE A 247 4.49 32.69 12.24
CA ILE A 247 5.89 33.07 12.25
C ILE A 247 6.33 33.52 10.84
N ILE A 248 6.65 34.79 10.71
CA ILE A 248 7.10 35.40 9.44
C ILE A 248 8.55 34.94 9.14
N ASP A 249 8.83 34.59 7.88
CA ASP A 249 10.14 34.24 7.35
C ASP A 249 10.78 32.95 7.91
N SER A 250 9.97 32.01 8.40
CA SER A 250 10.48 30.71 8.86
C SER A 250 10.01 29.56 7.98
N ASP A 251 10.92 29.02 7.22
CA ASP A 251 10.65 27.93 6.27
C ASP A 251 11.05 26.58 6.84
N ILE A 252 10.21 25.60 6.58
CA ILE A 252 10.55 24.19 6.68
C ILE A 252 10.79 23.66 5.27
N ILE A 253 12.02 23.27 4.97
CA ILE A 253 12.40 22.78 3.64
C ILE A 253 12.73 21.30 3.71
N GLN A 254 12.13 20.52 2.83
CA GLN A 254 12.39 19.12 2.65
C GLN A 254 12.77 18.84 1.20
N LEU A 255 13.85 18.11 1.02
CA LEU A 255 14.31 17.62 -0.28
C LEU A 255 14.32 16.08 -0.25
N SER A 256 13.80 15.44 -1.27
CA SER A 256 13.87 13.98 -1.43
C SER A 256 14.37 13.63 -2.83
N ASN A 257 15.17 12.58 -2.93
CA ASN A 257 15.65 12.04 -4.18
C ASN A 257 15.49 10.50 -4.13
N ASN A 258 14.70 9.96 -5.04
CA ASN A 258 14.38 8.54 -5.15
C ASN A 258 14.93 7.98 -6.44
N ASN A 259 15.63 6.86 -6.37
CA ASN A 259 16.10 6.14 -7.54
C ASN A 259 15.75 4.69 -7.40
N TYR A 260 15.39 4.04 -8.51
CA TYR A 260 15.09 2.62 -8.51
C TYR A 260 15.59 1.92 -9.77
N ILE A 261 15.90 0.63 -9.61
CA ILE A 261 16.22 -0.29 -10.68
C ILE A 261 15.55 -1.61 -10.38
N ASN A 262 14.67 -2.08 -11.28
CA ASN A 262 14.04 -3.39 -11.18
C ASN A 262 14.37 -4.20 -12.43
N ILE A 263 14.83 -5.43 -12.25
CA ILE A 263 15.17 -6.37 -13.33
C ILE A 263 14.36 -7.64 -13.11
N GLY A 264 13.64 -8.07 -14.15
CA GLY A 264 12.96 -9.35 -14.20
C GLY A 264 13.55 -10.22 -15.30
N TYR A 265 13.80 -11.50 -15.02
CA TYR A 265 14.26 -12.46 -16.00
C TYR A 265 13.48 -13.76 -15.92
N ARG A 266 12.81 -14.13 -17.00
CA ARG A 266 11.97 -15.33 -17.14
C ARG A 266 12.59 -16.28 -18.15
N PRO A 267 13.57 -17.12 -17.75
CA PRO A 267 14.19 -18.10 -18.66
C PRO A 267 13.22 -19.21 -19.07
N ALA A 268 12.17 -19.45 -18.27
CA ALA A 268 11.11 -20.41 -18.54
C ALA A 268 9.78 -19.88 -17.99
N LEU A 269 8.65 -20.43 -18.45
CA LEU A 269 7.30 -20.02 -18.01
C LEU A 269 7.07 -20.25 -16.51
N ASP A 270 7.79 -21.16 -15.89
CA ASP A 270 7.68 -21.55 -14.49
C ASP A 270 8.83 -21.04 -13.61
N LEU A 271 9.76 -20.26 -14.17
CA LEU A 271 10.92 -19.74 -13.45
C LEU A 271 11.09 -18.24 -13.69
N GLU A 272 11.09 -17.46 -12.62
CA GLU A 272 11.33 -16.02 -12.65
C GLU A 272 12.41 -15.63 -11.63
N LEU A 273 13.35 -14.80 -12.07
CA LEU A 273 14.35 -14.16 -11.22
C LEU A 273 14.08 -12.67 -11.21
N LYS A 274 14.07 -12.08 -10.02
CA LYS A 274 13.82 -10.64 -9.82
C LYS A 274 14.96 -10.03 -9.02
N LEU A 275 15.44 -8.88 -9.47
CA LEU A 275 16.33 -8.01 -8.73
C LEU A 275 15.70 -6.64 -8.64
N SER A 276 15.53 -6.13 -7.43
CA SER A 276 15.00 -4.81 -7.19
C SER A 276 15.92 -4.04 -6.27
N HIS A 277 16.23 -2.80 -6.62
CA HIS A 277 17.01 -1.89 -5.82
C HIS A 277 16.33 -0.52 -5.76
N ILE A 278 16.14 0.00 -4.55
CA ILE A 278 15.66 1.35 -4.29
C ILE A 278 16.68 2.07 -3.43
N LYS A 279 16.93 3.33 -3.78
CA LYS A 279 17.69 4.27 -2.98
C LYS A 279 16.91 5.55 -2.80
N ASN A 280 16.70 5.93 -1.54
CA ASN A 280 16.08 7.19 -1.15
C ASN A 280 17.05 8.01 -0.32
N THR A 281 17.26 9.27 -0.69
CA THR A 281 17.97 10.25 0.12
C THR A 281 17.05 11.40 0.46
N ARG A 282 17.10 11.86 1.70
CA ARG A 282 16.26 12.95 2.19
C ARG A 282 17.09 13.92 3.00
N ALA A 283 16.84 15.21 2.78
CA ALA A 283 17.39 16.29 3.57
C ALA A 283 16.23 17.18 4.07
N PHE A 284 16.24 17.46 5.34
CA PHE A 284 15.28 18.32 6.02
C PHE A 284 16.00 19.46 6.73
N LYS A 285 15.44 20.65 6.67
CA LYS A 285 15.94 21.81 7.40
C LYS A 285 14.76 22.66 7.85
N ASN A 286 14.71 22.95 9.15
CA ASN A 286 13.81 23.91 9.75
C ASN A 286 14.60 25.16 10.09
N TYR A 287 14.26 26.27 9.47
CA TYR A 287 14.97 27.55 9.67
C TYR A 287 14.61 28.26 10.97
N TYR A 288 13.48 27.92 11.58
CA TYR A 288 13.07 28.45 12.87
C TYR A 288 13.76 27.73 14.04
N SER A 289 13.62 26.41 14.12
CA SER A 289 14.27 25.63 15.20
C SER A 289 15.73 25.31 14.93
N LEU A 290 16.24 25.60 13.73
CA LEU A 290 17.58 25.27 13.23
C LEU A 290 17.84 23.77 13.19
N ASP A 291 16.80 22.95 13.19
CA ASP A 291 16.93 21.50 13.10
C ASP A 291 17.32 21.07 11.68
N ILE A 292 18.21 20.11 11.60
CA ILE A 292 18.67 19.50 10.35
C ILE A 292 18.54 17.99 10.49
N SER A 293 18.01 17.33 9.47
CA SER A 293 17.97 15.86 9.40
C SER A 293 18.31 15.41 7.99
N ASN A 294 19.27 14.51 7.89
CA ASN A 294 19.63 13.84 6.64
C ASN A 294 19.41 12.34 6.79
N SER A 295 18.89 11.68 5.76
CA SER A 295 18.76 10.23 5.75
C SER A 295 19.06 9.65 4.38
N ASN A 296 19.61 8.45 4.37
CA ASN A 296 19.82 7.63 3.19
C ASN A 296 19.30 6.21 3.49
N ASN A 297 18.39 5.71 2.66
CA ASN A 297 17.82 4.39 2.79
C ASN A 297 18.03 3.62 1.48
N GLU A 298 18.54 2.41 1.56
CA GLU A 298 18.78 1.53 0.42
C GLU A 298 18.18 0.15 0.71
N ILE A 299 17.43 -0.38 -0.25
CA ILE A 299 16.83 -1.71 -0.19
C ILE A 299 17.20 -2.42 -1.48
N SER A 300 17.94 -3.52 -1.36
CA SER A 300 18.26 -4.41 -2.48
C SER A 300 17.63 -5.79 -2.21
N THR A 301 16.83 -6.28 -3.12
CA THR A 301 16.15 -7.57 -2.97
C THR A 301 16.36 -8.43 -4.21
N PHE A 302 16.82 -9.64 -4.01
CA PHE A 302 16.93 -10.66 -5.05
C PHE A 302 15.97 -11.81 -4.73
N LYS A 303 15.22 -12.27 -5.74
CA LYS A 303 14.22 -13.32 -5.61
C LYS A 303 14.33 -14.33 -6.73
N ILE A 304 14.09 -15.59 -6.38
CA ILE A 304 13.96 -16.72 -7.31
C ILE A 304 12.61 -17.34 -7.06
N GLU A 305 11.73 -17.33 -8.04
CA GLU A 305 10.41 -17.94 -7.97
C GLU A 305 10.30 -19.06 -9.00
N LYS A 306 9.91 -20.26 -8.56
CA LYS A 306 9.67 -21.41 -9.43
C LYS A 306 8.30 -22.01 -9.14
N GLY A 307 7.46 -22.05 -10.16
CA GLY A 307 6.13 -22.65 -10.11
C GLY A 307 6.11 -24.07 -10.66
N SER A 308 5.26 -24.93 -10.11
CA SER A 308 4.96 -26.26 -10.64
C SER A 308 3.51 -26.62 -10.38
N LYS A 309 2.78 -27.03 -11.41
CA LYS A 309 1.38 -27.47 -11.26
C LYS A 309 1.25 -28.69 -10.32
N LYS A 310 2.28 -29.54 -10.23
CA LYS A 310 2.26 -30.76 -9.43
C LYS A 310 2.80 -30.55 -8.01
N TYR A 311 3.82 -29.72 -7.86
CA TYR A 311 4.57 -29.59 -6.61
C TYR A 311 4.36 -28.22 -5.93
N GLY A 312 3.51 -27.36 -6.49
CA GLY A 312 3.29 -26.01 -5.97
C GLY A 312 4.36 -25.03 -6.41
N SER A 313 4.46 -23.90 -5.74
CA SER A 313 5.46 -22.86 -6.02
C SER A 313 6.41 -22.67 -4.84
N ILE A 314 7.66 -22.36 -5.16
CA ILE A 314 8.70 -22.02 -4.21
C ILE A 314 9.29 -20.67 -4.58
N GLU A 315 9.44 -19.81 -3.61
CA GLU A 315 10.11 -18.52 -3.73
C GLU A 315 11.23 -18.45 -2.70
N LEU A 316 12.43 -18.14 -3.14
CA LEU A 316 13.58 -17.85 -2.29
C LEU A 316 13.90 -16.36 -2.41
N TYR A 317 14.18 -15.70 -1.32
CA TYR A 317 14.58 -14.31 -1.33
C TYR A 317 15.81 -14.04 -0.47
N PHE A 318 16.56 -13.03 -0.91
CA PHE A 318 17.66 -12.40 -0.19
C PHE A 318 17.45 -10.90 -0.25
N SER A 319 17.60 -10.19 0.89
CA SER A 319 17.49 -8.73 0.93
C SER A 319 18.60 -8.12 1.79
N ASP A 320 19.25 -7.11 1.26
CA ASP A 320 20.19 -6.23 1.98
C ASP A 320 19.56 -4.85 2.15
N GLN A 321 19.43 -4.40 3.38
CA GLN A 321 18.79 -3.15 3.74
C GLN A 321 19.75 -2.31 4.55
N ILE A 322 19.95 -1.06 4.12
CA ILE A 322 20.84 -0.11 4.77
C ILE A 322 20.03 1.16 5.04
N SER A 323 20.08 1.65 6.28
CA SER A 323 19.52 2.93 6.65
C SER A 323 20.56 3.71 7.43
N SER A 324 20.87 4.90 6.98
CA SER A 324 21.76 5.82 7.69
C SER A 324 21.10 7.19 7.86
N GLY A 325 21.46 7.90 8.90
CA GLY A 325 20.91 9.21 9.17
C GLY A 325 21.77 10.02 10.13
N GLU A 326 21.75 11.32 9.91
CA GLU A 326 22.34 12.33 10.78
C GLU A 326 21.23 13.31 11.18
N ASP A 327 21.02 13.47 12.46
CA ASP A 327 20.05 14.42 13.00
C ASP A 327 20.77 15.41 13.94
N LYS A 328 20.55 16.70 13.70
CA LYS A 328 20.91 17.76 14.61
C LYS A 328 19.63 18.45 15.05
N ILE A 329 19.22 18.20 16.28
CA ILE A 329 17.95 18.69 16.84
C ILE A 329 18.30 19.50 18.08
N SER A 330 18.06 20.80 18.05
CA SER A 330 18.48 21.70 19.11
C SER A 330 19.98 21.56 19.39
N ILE A 331 20.36 21.09 20.60
CA ILE A 331 21.75 20.88 21.03
C ILE A 331 22.22 19.43 20.80
N PHE A 332 21.33 18.51 20.43
CA PHE A 332 21.67 17.10 20.30
C PHE A 332 22.09 16.79 18.86
N GLN A 333 23.18 16.05 18.72
CA GLN A 333 23.62 15.49 17.44
C GLN A 333 23.63 13.97 17.54
N SER A 334 23.01 13.31 16.56
CA SER A 334 22.98 11.85 16.49
C SER A 334 23.28 11.34 15.10
N ASN A 335 24.07 10.29 15.02
CA ASN A 335 24.40 9.53 13.81
C ASN A 335 23.88 8.11 13.95
N ARG A 336 23.29 7.57 12.88
CA ARG A 336 22.79 6.20 12.83
C ARG A 336 23.27 5.52 11.58
N ASN A 337 23.63 4.26 11.73
CA ASN A 337 23.99 3.40 10.60
C ASN A 337 23.50 1.98 10.89
N ASP A 338 22.43 1.60 10.23
CA ASP A 338 21.75 0.33 10.42
C ASP A 338 21.88 -0.52 9.17
N LYS A 339 22.24 -1.77 9.33
CA LYS A 339 22.30 -2.75 8.27
C LYS A 339 21.55 -4.01 8.65
N ARG A 340 20.68 -4.50 7.73
CA ARG A 340 19.97 -5.75 7.92
C ARG A 340 20.07 -6.64 6.69
N LEU A 341 20.47 -7.88 6.92
CA LEU A 341 20.44 -8.94 5.93
C LEU A 341 19.28 -9.88 6.22
N LEU A 342 18.49 -10.19 5.20
CA LEU A 342 17.37 -11.12 5.29
C LEU A 342 17.49 -12.22 4.24
N THR A 343 17.13 -13.42 4.64
CA THR A 343 16.92 -14.55 3.74
C THR A 343 15.62 -15.25 4.13
N GLY A 344 14.93 -15.80 3.16
CA GLY A 344 13.75 -16.58 3.47
C GLY A 344 13.25 -17.41 2.30
N LEU A 345 12.25 -18.20 2.63
CA LEU A 345 11.61 -19.12 1.70
C LEU A 345 10.11 -19.02 1.89
N HIS A 346 9.39 -18.90 0.79
CA HIS A 346 7.95 -19.07 0.71
C HIS A 346 7.68 -20.31 -0.14
N TYR A 347 6.91 -21.24 0.40
CA TYR A 347 6.45 -22.42 -0.33
C TYR A 347 4.93 -22.45 -0.29
N LYS A 348 4.30 -22.69 -1.44
CA LYS A 348 2.86 -22.79 -1.61
C LYS A 348 2.52 -24.07 -2.36
N PHE A 349 1.63 -24.84 -1.79
CA PHE A 349 1.13 -26.07 -2.41
C PHE A 349 -0.39 -26.04 -2.43
N TYR A 350 -0.98 -26.33 -3.58
CA TYR A 350 -2.42 -26.43 -3.78
C TYR A 350 -2.74 -27.80 -4.38
N HIS A 351 -3.66 -28.49 -3.76
CA HIS A 351 -4.17 -29.75 -4.28
C HIS A 351 -5.70 -29.79 -4.08
N ASN A 352 -6.42 -29.77 -5.20
CA ASN A 352 -7.88 -29.65 -5.20
C ASN A 352 -8.35 -28.43 -4.38
N ASN A 353 -9.03 -28.68 -3.25
CA ASN A 353 -9.58 -27.65 -2.36
C ASN A 353 -8.70 -27.38 -1.14
N VAL A 354 -7.57 -28.07 -1.01
CA VAL A 354 -6.66 -27.95 0.14
C VAL A 354 -5.41 -27.21 -0.29
N PHE A 355 -4.94 -26.32 0.56
CA PHE A 355 -3.65 -25.69 0.37
C PHE A 355 -2.81 -25.71 1.63
N PHE A 356 -1.52 -25.66 1.41
CA PHE A 356 -0.50 -25.54 2.43
C PHE A 356 0.48 -24.44 2.03
N ARG A 357 0.83 -23.58 2.97
CA ARG A 357 1.88 -22.57 2.80
C ARG A 357 2.87 -22.67 3.94
N LEU A 358 4.11 -22.46 3.61
CA LEU A 358 5.22 -22.41 4.53
C LEU A 358 6.02 -21.15 4.26
N ASN A 359 6.24 -20.35 5.28
CA ASN A 359 7.08 -19.17 5.19
C ASN A 359 8.16 -19.24 6.26
N THR A 360 9.40 -19.01 5.85
CA THR A 360 10.52 -18.90 6.77
C THR A 360 11.24 -17.59 6.55
N LYS A 361 11.73 -17.01 7.63
CA LYS A 361 12.56 -15.82 7.59
C LYS A 361 13.72 -15.98 8.55
N HIS A 362 14.90 -15.65 8.08
CA HIS A 362 16.08 -15.46 8.91
C HIS A 362 16.64 -14.07 8.64
N SER A 363 16.89 -13.29 9.69
CA SER A 363 17.52 -11.99 9.54
C SER A 363 18.61 -11.74 10.58
N LYS A 364 19.59 -10.94 10.17
CA LYS A 364 20.63 -10.37 11.03
C LYS A 364 20.66 -8.87 10.83
N ALA A 365 20.43 -8.12 11.91
CA ALA A 365 20.57 -6.66 11.95
C ALA A 365 21.78 -6.26 12.80
N VAL A 366 22.44 -5.21 12.35
CA VAL A 366 23.49 -4.50 13.10
C VAL A 366 23.10 -3.03 13.11
N ALA A 367 22.82 -2.47 14.28
CA ALA A 367 22.51 -1.07 14.46
C ALA A 367 23.65 -0.39 15.21
N ASN A 368 24.28 0.60 14.59
CA ASN A 368 25.34 1.40 15.16
C ASN A 368 24.87 2.83 15.30
N TRP A 369 24.77 3.31 16.51
CA TRP A 369 24.27 4.64 16.83
C TRP A 369 25.30 5.40 17.65
N GLU A 370 25.38 6.69 17.37
CA GLU A 370 26.20 7.65 18.10
C GLU A 370 25.32 8.84 18.48
N GLN A 371 25.41 9.28 19.70
CA GLN A 371 24.76 10.50 20.17
C GLN A 371 25.71 11.27 21.08
N ASP A 372 26.03 12.51 20.73
CA ASP A 372 26.90 13.41 21.50
C ASP A 372 28.22 12.75 21.93
N GLY A 373 28.81 11.95 21.03
CA GLY A 373 30.07 11.24 21.26
C GLY A 373 29.96 9.90 21.98
N ASN A 374 28.78 9.47 22.40
CA ASN A 374 28.55 8.14 22.96
C ASN A 374 28.15 7.15 21.86
N GLU A 375 28.81 6.00 21.82
CA GLU A 375 28.56 4.96 20.83
C GLU A 375 27.76 3.79 21.40
N LEU A 376 26.90 3.21 20.59
CA LEU A 376 26.12 2.02 20.88
C LEU A 376 26.05 1.10 19.65
N SER A 377 26.39 -0.17 19.85
CA SER A 377 26.24 -1.20 18.82
C SER A 377 25.31 -2.31 19.29
N ILE A 378 24.35 -2.69 18.44
CA ILE A 378 23.34 -3.70 18.73
C ILE A 378 23.30 -4.70 17.60
N ASP A 379 23.48 -5.98 17.92
CA ASP A 379 23.28 -7.11 17.04
C ASP A 379 21.94 -7.77 17.35
N ARG A 380 21.03 -7.87 16.36
CA ARG A 380 19.77 -8.64 16.46
C ARG A 380 19.75 -9.77 15.46
N LYS A 381 19.43 -10.97 15.93
CA LYS A 381 19.10 -12.12 15.07
C LYS A 381 17.62 -12.45 15.24
N ASP A 382 16.92 -12.65 14.15
CA ASP A 382 15.49 -12.94 14.12
C ASP A 382 15.24 -14.12 13.19
N MET A 383 14.56 -15.13 13.71
CA MET A 383 14.10 -16.30 12.94
C MET A 383 12.60 -16.44 13.12
N ALA A 384 11.86 -16.46 12.03
CA ALA A 384 10.43 -16.67 12.04
C ALA A 384 10.03 -17.84 11.13
N PHE A 385 8.99 -18.53 11.53
CA PHE A 385 8.40 -19.64 10.82
C PHE A 385 6.87 -19.52 10.86
N SER A 386 6.22 -19.66 9.73
CA SER A 386 4.76 -19.64 9.61
C SER A 386 4.29 -20.81 8.77
N SER A 387 3.33 -21.56 9.28
CA SER A 387 2.63 -22.62 8.56
C SER A 387 1.16 -22.25 8.44
N VAL A 388 0.64 -22.33 7.23
CA VAL A 388 -0.78 -22.04 6.94
C VAL A 388 -1.39 -23.25 6.26
N PHE A 389 -2.48 -23.75 6.81
CA PHE A 389 -3.31 -24.81 6.25
C PHE A 389 -4.68 -24.25 5.93
N GLY A 390 -5.19 -24.56 4.77
CA GLY A 390 -6.52 -24.10 4.41
C GLY A 390 -7.26 -25.06 3.49
N VAL A 391 -8.58 -24.93 3.54
CA VAL A 391 -9.52 -25.56 2.62
C VAL A 391 -10.28 -24.46 1.93
N SER A 392 -10.25 -24.43 0.59
CA SER A 392 -10.93 -23.43 -0.22
C SER A 392 -11.72 -24.10 -1.35
N GLN A 393 -12.98 -23.81 -1.45
CA GLN A 393 -13.82 -24.34 -2.54
C GLN A 393 -13.79 -23.41 -3.76
N LYS A 394 -13.42 -23.94 -4.92
CA LYS A 394 -13.34 -23.17 -6.19
C LYS A 394 -14.66 -23.12 -6.97
N LYS A 395 -15.68 -23.92 -6.65
CA LYS A 395 -16.94 -23.98 -7.41
C LYS A 395 -18.06 -23.28 -6.67
N SER A 396 -18.68 -22.32 -7.35
CA SER A 396 -19.91 -21.69 -6.89
C SER A 396 -21.11 -22.61 -7.18
N LYS A 397 -21.82 -23.03 -6.15
CA LYS A 397 -23.17 -23.55 -6.25
C LYS A 397 -24.10 -22.56 -5.55
N PRO A 398 -25.37 -22.44 -5.95
CA PRO A 398 -26.34 -21.67 -5.18
C PRO A 398 -26.44 -22.18 -3.74
N GLY A 399 -26.44 -21.29 -2.77
CA GLY A 399 -26.56 -21.59 -1.34
C GLY A 399 -25.35 -21.13 -0.51
N PHE A 400 -25.59 -20.86 0.78
CA PHE A 400 -24.56 -20.50 1.74
C PHE A 400 -23.69 -21.74 2.00
N GLU A 401 -22.48 -21.76 1.47
CA GLU A 401 -21.50 -22.80 1.70
C GLU A 401 -20.29 -22.22 2.43
N MET A 402 -19.74 -22.94 3.43
CA MET A 402 -18.44 -22.60 3.98
C MET A 402 -17.41 -22.84 2.90
N LYS A 403 -16.70 -21.79 2.47
CA LYS A 403 -15.80 -21.84 1.32
C LYS A 403 -14.36 -21.83 1.71
N ASP A 404 -14.01 -21.13 2.80
CA ASP A 404 -12.63 -21.10 3.26
C ASP A 404 -12.57 -21.35 4.76
N PHE A 405 -11.69 -22.23 5.14
CA PHE A 405 -11.20 -22.40 6.50
C PHE A 405 -9.70 -22.37 6.48
N ILE A 406 -9.11 -21.47 7.23
CA ILE A 406 -7.67 -21.26 7.27
C ILE A 406 -7.21 -21.29 8.72
N LEU A 407 -6.19 -22.11 8.97
CA LEU A 407 -5.44 -22.17 10.22
C LEU A 407 -4.02 -21.74 9.96
N SER A 408 -3.55 -20.73 10.66
CA SER A 408 -2.13 -20.34 10.64
C SER A 408 -1.48 -20.52 12.01
N ILE A 409 -0.26 -21.03 12.01
CA ILE A 409 0.60 -21.20 13.19
C ILE A 409 1.90 -20.47 12.91
N ASN A 410 2.26 -19.57 13.79
CA ASN A 410 3.43 -18.70 13.64
C ASN A 410 4.33 -18.85 14.86
N THR A 411 5.64 -18.95 14.62
CA THR A 411 6.65 -18.92 15.67
C THR A 411 7.74 -17.92 15.35
N ASN A 412 8.28 -17.28 16.36
CA ASN A 412 9.36 -16.31 16.22
C ASN A 412 10.37 -16.46 17.35
N ASN A 413 11.66 -16.40 17.02
CA ASN A 413 12.76 -16.38 17.97
C ASN A 413 13.67 -15.18 17.67
N ILE A 414 13.79 -14.26 18.62
CA ILE A 414 14.60 -13.05 18.47
C ILE A 414 15.66 -13.03 19.57
N LYS A 415 16.90 -12.74 19.18
CA LYS A 415 18.06 -12.63 20.09
C LYS A 415 18.76 -11.31 19.86
N ASP A 416 18.93 -10.55 20.93
CA ASP A 416 19.70 -9.31 20.94
C ASP A 416 20.99 -9.46 21.70
N ARG A 417 22.02 -8.79 21.19
CA ARG A 417 23.30 -8.59 21.86
C ARG A 417 23.67 -7.12 21.78
N LYS A 418 23.79 -6.46 22.93
CA LYS A 418 24.22 -5.06 23.05
C LYS A 418 25.69 -5.01 23.45
N LYS A 419 26.47 -4.17 22.80
CA LYS A 419 27.88 -3.85 23.11
C LYS A 419 27.97 -2.38 23.53
N ASN A 420 28.52 -2.09 24.69
CA ASN A 420 28.83 -0.73 25.15
C ASN A 420 30.36 -0.53 25.14
N GLU A 421 30.79 0.72 25.27
CA GLU A 421 32.21 1.08 25.44
C GLU A 421 32.89 0.35 26.62
N SER A 422 32.13 -0.02 27.66
CA SER A 422 32.60 -0.75 28.84
C SER A 422 32.62 -2.27 28.68
N ASP A 423 32.47 -2.82 27.48
CA ASP A 423 32.37 -4.27 27.16
C ASP A 423 31.25 -5.04 27.91
N LEU A 424 30.31 -4.34 28.52
CA LEU A 424 29.14 -4.95 29.12
C LEU A 424 28.23 -5.50 27.99
N VAL A 425 28.09 -6.80 27.93
CA VAL A 425 27.26 -7.51 26.97
C VAL A 425 25.93 -7.84 27.59
N TYR A 426 24.84 -7.21 27.10
CA TYR A 426 23.48 -7.56 27.48
C TYR A 426 22.89 -8.48 26.41
N ASN A 427 22.39 -9.64 26.82
CA ASN A 427 21.72 -10.59 25.94
C ASN A 427 20.23 -10.64 26.28
N ALA A 428 19.37 -10.65 25.25
CA ALA A 428 17.97 -10.97 25.42
C ALA A 428 17.54 -12.00 24.41
N ASN A 429 16.59 -12.84 24.79
CA ASN A 429 16.02 -13.89 23.94
C ASN A 429 14.51 -13.92 24.16
N TRP A 430 13.75 -13.90 23.06
CA TRP A 430 12.30 -14.01 23.07
C TRP A 430 11.87 -15.13 22.10
N GLU A 431 11.03 -16.02 22.62
CA GLU A 431 10.39 -17.07 21.84
C GLU A 431 8.88 -16.90 21.95
N ASN A 432 8.21 -16.75 20.81
CA ASN A 432 6.79 -16.47 20.77
C ASN A 432 6.11 -17.34 19.73
N SER A 433 4.86 -17.70 20.01
CA SER A 433 4.02 -18.43 19.06
C SER A 433 2.61 -17.87 19.04
N GLY A 434 2.01 -17.82 17.84
CA GLY A 434 0.65 -17.35 17.63
C GLY A 434 -0.14 -18.30 16.75
N VAL A 435 -1.45 -18.29 16.93
CA VAL A 435 -2.39 -19.08 16.13
C VAL A 435 -3.51 -18.18 15.66
N ASN A 436 -3.90 -18.33 14.40
CA ASN A 436 -4.99 -17.58 13.81
C ASN A 436 -5.92 -18.49 13.00
N PHE A 437 -7.24 -18.23 13.09
CA PHE A 437 -8.30 -18.95 12.41
C PHE A 437 -9.11 -17.97 11.58
N LEU A 438 -9.27 -18.26 10.30
CA LEU A 438 -10.15 -17.52 9.41
C LEU A 438 -11.24 -18.46 8.87
N PHE A 439 -12.46 -17.96 8.91
CA PHE A 439 -13.62 -18.58 8.26
C PHE A 439 -14.23 -17.60 7.29
N SER A 440 -14.59 -18.08 6.11
CA SER A 440 -15.38 -17.28 5.19
C SER A 440 -16.41 -18.10 4.43
N ALA A 441 -17.50 -17.44 4.07
CA ALA A 441 -18.55 -18.02 3.26
C ALA A 441 -19.11 -16.95 2.31
N TRP A 442 -19.55 -17.37 1.14
CA TRP A 442 -20.24 -16.47 0.21
C TRP A 442 -21.40 -17.14 -0.51
N GLU A 443 -22.33 -16.33 -0.93
CA GLU A 443 -23.48 -16.74 -1.70
C GLU A 443 -23.61 -15.88 -2.95
N HIS A 444 -23.87 -16.52 -4.09
CA HIS A 444 -24.22 -15.87 -5.33
C HIS A 444 -25.73 -15.70 -5.41
N LEU A 445 -26.19 -14.47 -5.38
CA LEU A 445 -27.55 -14.08 -5.73
C LEU A 445 -27.59 -13.71 -7.22
N ASP A 446 -28.79 -13.60 -7.79
CA ASP A 446 -28.95 -13.33 -9.24
C ASP A 446 -28.13 -12.12 -9.74
N ASN A 447 -28.04 -11.06 -8.93
CA ASN A 447 -27.41 -9.78 -9.31
C ASN A 447 -26.34 -9.33 -8.31
N SER A 448 -25.96 -10.16 -7.33
CA SER A 448 -25.00 -9.78 -6.31
C SER A 448 -24.30 -10.98 -5.71
N ILE A 449 -23.16 -10.72 -5.08
CA ILE A 449 -22.42 -11.70 -4.28
C ILE A 449 -22.37 -11.16 -2.86
N ILE A 450 -22.82 -11.97 -1.91
CA ILE A 450 -22.67 -11.69 -0.50
C ILE A 450 -21.53 -12.54 0.04
N TYR A 451 -20.63 -11.90 0.75
CA TYR A 451 -19.49 -12.54 1.39
C TYR A 451 -19.48 -12.21 2.89
N VAL A 452 -19.33 -13.23 3.73
CA VAL A 452 -19.25 -13.10 5.19
C VAL A 452 -17.94 -13.74 5.65
N TYR A 453 -17.25 -13.09 6.59
CA TYR A 453 -16.04 -13.65 7.17
C TYR A 453 -15.94 -13.42 8.67
N SER A 454 -15.14 -14.25 9.33
CA SER A 454 -14.70 -14.03 10.69
C SER A 454 -13.23 -14.44 10.88
N ASN A 455 -12.51 -13.68 11.67
CA ASN A 455 -11.08 -13.88 11.97
C ASN A 455 -10.87 -13.85 13.48
N PHE A 456 -10.21 -14.89 14.02
CA PHE A 456 -9.89 -15.01 15.42
C PHE A 456 -8.44 -15.46 15.56
N GLY A 457 -7.70 -14.81 16.44
CA GLY A 457 -6.32 -15.25 16.66
C GLY A 457 -5.62 -14.56 17.80
N ASN A 458 -4.45 -15.05 18.09
CA ASN A 458 -3.51 -14.37 18.96
C ASN A 458 -2.20 -14.16 18.22
N SER A 459 -1.54 -13.06 18.54
CA SER A 459 -0.26 -12.68 17.98
C SER A 459 0.62 -12.04 19.05
N PHE A 460 1.92 -11.97 18.78
CA PHE A 460 2.91 -11.45 19.70
C PHE A 460 3.82 -10.47 18.96
N ARG A 461 4.20 -9.41 19.65
CA ARG A 461 5.17 -8.43 19.16
C ARG A 461 6.32 -8.30 20.15
N THR A 462 7.52 -8.53 19.68
CA THR A 462 8.74 -8.25 20.42
C THR A 462 9.09 -6.77 20.29
N PRO A 463 9.61 -6.11 21.34
CA PRO A 463 10.05 -4.73 21.25
C PRO A 463 11.03 -4.52 20.11
N SER A 464 10.87 -3.44 19.36
CA SER A 464 11.81 -3.05 18.29
C SER A 464 13.18 -2.67 18.89
N ILE A 465 14.22 -2.59 18.05
CA ILE A 465 15.54 -2.16 18.51
C ILE A 465 15.45 -0.73 19.06
N SER A 466 14.75 0.16 18.36
CA SER A 466 14.60 1.54 18.80
C SER A 466 13.78 1.68 20.08
N GLU A 467 12.69 0.92 20.27
CA GLU A 467 11.94 0.95 21.53
C GLU A 467 12.81 0.51 22.73
N ARG A 468 13.69 -0.45 22.50
CA ARG A 468 14.48 -1.01 23.58
C ARG A 468 15.73 -0.21 23.89
N TYR A 469 16.41 0.34 22.91
CA TYR A 469 17.76 0.88 23.05
C TYR A 469 17.90 2.37 22.74
N SER A 470 16.89 3.04 22.18
CA SER A 470 16.98 4.47 21.86
C SER A 470 17.31 5.38 23.06
N HIS A 471 17.08 4.90 24.27
CA HIS A 471 17.42 5.61 25.50
C HIS A 471 18.70 5.13 26.17
N ALA A 472 19.47 4.26 25.53
CA ALA A 472 20.74 3.78 26.10
C ALA A 472 21.79 4.87 26.29
N PHE A 473 21.59 6.04 25.70
CA PHE A 473 22.41 7.24 25.88
C PHE A 473 21.97 8.12 27.07
N ARG A 474 21.07 7.62 27.93
CA ARG A 474 20.50 8.35 29.06
C ARG A 474 20.89 7.74 30.38
N PRO A 475 20.66 8.47 31.52
CA PRO A 475 20.89 7.93 32.83
C PRO A 475 20.27 6.56 33.02
N ALA A 476 20.99 5.65 33.68
CA ALA A 476 20.61 4.23 33.82
C ALA A 476 19.22 4.02 34.48
N GLU A 477 18.70 5.02 35.18
CA GLU A 477 17.41 5.05 35.85
C GLU A 477 16.23 5.02 34.85
N TRP A 478 16.47 5.32 33.57
CA TRP A 478 15.48 5.48 32.53
C TRP A 478 15.55 4.39 31.44
N VAL A 479 16.37 3.38 31.63
CA VAL A 479 16.60 2.34 30.63
C VAL A 479 15.55 1.24 30.74
N SER A 480 14.82 0.97 29.68
CA SER A 480 13.81 -0.08 29.63
C SER A 480 14.36 -1.41 29.10
N ASP A 481 15.48 -1.91 29.68
CA ASP A 481 15.96 -3.28 29.39
C ASP A 481 14.92 -4.35 29.76
N SER A 482 13.85 -3.97 30.44
CA SER A 482 12.76 -4.81 30.96
C SER A 482 11.50 -4.83 30.11
N LEU A 483 11.51 -4.30 28.87
CA LEU A 483 10.33 -4.36 28.02
C LEU A 483 9.90 -5.81 27.76
N LEU A 484 8.66 -6.10 28.11
CA LEU A 484 8.02 -7.39 27.90
C LEU A 484 7.48 -7.48 26.48
N VAL A 485 7.30 -8.71 26.03
CA VAL A 485 6.58 -9.02 24.79
C VAL A 485 5.13 -8.59 24.91
N GLU A 486 4.65 -7.83 23.93
CA GLU A 486 3.25 -7.50 23.81
C GLU A 486 2.51 -8.66 23.17
N SER A 487 1.38 -9.07 23.73
CA SER A 487 0.49 -10.04 23.11
C SER A 487 -0.86 -9.40 22.76
N LYS A 488 -1.46 -9.85 21.66
CA LYS A 488 -2.71 -9.33 21.16
C LYS A 488 -3.65 -10.47 20.81
N MET A 489 -4.88 -10.44 21.33
CA MET A 489 -5.98 -11.26 20.89
C MET A 489 -6.83 -10.47 19.88
N MET A 490 -7.05 -11.03 18.70
CA MET A 490 -7.81 -10.42 17.62
C MET A 490 -9.15 -11.13 17.45
N ARG A 491 -10.21 -10.36 17.22
CA ARG A 491 -11.54 -10.83 16.83
C ARG A 491 -12.07 -9.89 15.78
N GLU A 492 -12.53 -10.44 14.66
CA GLU A 492 -13.10 -9.66 13.58
C GLU A 492 -14.23 -10.43 12.91
N VAL A 493 -15.28 -9.73 12.53
CA VAL A 493 -16.37 -10.22 11.70
C VAL A 493 -16.71 -9.17 10.66
N GLY A 494 -17.04 -9.60 9.45
CA GLY A 494 -17.44 -8.67 8.40
C GLY A 494 -18.34 -9.28 7.35
N ILE A 495 -19.00 -8.39 6.63
CA ILE A 495 -19.85 -8.69 5.49
C ILE A 495 -19.46 -7.76 4.33
N LYS A 496 -19.44 -8.31 3.12
CA LYS A 496 -19.26 -7.56 1.88
C LYS A 496 -20.33 -7.97 0.88
N ILE A 497 -20.89 -6.99 0.19
CA ILE A 497 -21.88 -7.18 -0.87
C ILE A 497 -21.31 -6.50 -2.11
N THR A 498 -21.30 -7.21 -3.23
CA THR A 498 -20.84 -6.68 -4.53
C THR A 498 -21.88 -7.03 -5.59
N SER A 499 -22.31 -6.07 -6.42
CA SER A 499 -23.17 -6.35 -7.56
C SER A 499 -22.43 -7.22 -8.58
N SER A 500 -23.16 -8.09 -9.29
CA SER A 500 -22.62 -8.89 -10.39
C SER A 500 -22.27 -7.98 -11.58
N GLU A 501 -21.05 -8.09 -12.09
CA GLU A 501 -20.52 -7.21 -13.15
C GLU A 501 -21.28 -7.30 -14.48
N ASP A 502 -21.95 -8.42 -14.74
CA ASP A 502 -22.52 -8.70 -16.06
C ASP A 502 -23.92 -8.12 -16.32
N LYS A 503 -24.60 -7.55 -15.30
CA LYS A 503 -26.05 -7.31 -15.43
C LYS A 503 -26.56 -5.93 -15.03
N LEU A 504 -25.85 -5.14 -14.29
CA LEU A 504 -26.36 -3.87 -13.75
C LEU A 504 -25.33 -2.73 -13.81
N SER A 505 -25.68 -1.66 -14.51
CA SER A 505 -25.10 -0.32 -14.30
C SER A 505 -26.19 0.51 -13.58
N PRO A 506 -25.94 1.12 -12.42
CA PRO A 506 -24.67 1.25 -11.72
C PRO A 506 -24.23 0.00 -10.92
N HIS A 507 -22.91 -0.17 -10.75
CA HIS A 507 -22.34 -1.20 -9.90
C HIS A 507 -22.31 -0.75 -8.44
N PHE A 508 -22.79 -1.59 -7.53
CA PHE A 508 -22.75 -1.33 -6.09
C PHE A 508 -21.75 -2.27 -5.42
N GLN A 509 -20.93 -1.72 -4.53
CA GLN A 509 -20.12 -2.48 -3.59
C GLN A 509 -20.27 -1.88 -2.20
N GLY A 510 -20.49 -2.71 -1.19
CA GLY A 510 -20.54 -2.29 0.20
C GLY A 510 -19.86 -3.29 1.11
N SER A 511 -19.25 -2.81 2.18
CA SER A 511 -18.71 -3.66 3.24
C SER A 511 -18.94 -3.03 4.60
N MET A 512 -19.11 -3.91 5.59
CA MET A 512 -19.17 -3.57 7.01
C MET A 512 -18.34 -4.56 7.77
N SER A 513 -17.47 -4.07 8.66
CA SER A 513 -16.71 -4.91 9.58
C SER A 513 -16.76 -4.37 11.00
N TYR A 514 -16.68 -5.28 11.95
CA TYR A 514 -16.45 -5.02 13.36
C TYR A 514 -15.20 -5.76 13.79
N PHE A 515 -14.29 -5.08 14.48
CA PHE A 515 -13.09 -5.67 15.05
C PHE A 515 -12.95 -5.32 16.53
N SER A 516 -12.23 -6.18 17.27
CA SER A 516 -11.87 -5.97 18.66
C SER A 516 -10.51 -6.59 18.92
N TYR A 517 -9.56 -5.79 19.40
CA TYR A 517 -8.21 -6.19 19.76
C TYR A 517 -7.98 -5.96 21.24
N LEU A 518 -7.56 -7.01 21.93
CA LEU A 518 -7.23 -6.99 23.37
C LEU A 518 -5.73 -7.21 23.51
N TYR A 519 -5.05 -6.25 24.09
CA TYR A 519 -3.61 -6.26 24.29
C TYR A 519 -3.27 -6.58 25.74
N LYS A 520 -2.25 -7.41 25.95
CA LYS A 520 -1.55 -7.59 27.21
C LYS A 520 -0.14 -7.07 27.10
N ASN A 521 0.34 -6.39 28.15
CA ASN A 521 1.65 -5.76 28.18
C ASN A 521 1.85 -4.80 26.99
N LYS A 522 0.83 -4.01 26.65
CA LYS A 522 0.91 -3.05 25.54
C LYS A 522 2.10 -2.14 25.73
N ILE A 523 2.97 -2.05 24.72
CA ILE A 523 4.08 -1.09 24.73
C ILE A 523 3.52 0.27 24.37
N LYS A 524 3.58 1.20 25.31
CA LYS A 524 3.15 2.59 25.19
C LYS A 524 4.38 3.47 25.11
N SER A 525 4.32 4.54 24.34
CA SER A 525 5.39 5.53 24.31
C SER A 525 4.90 6.85 24.89
N ILE A 526 5.59 7.35 25.86
CA ILE A 526 5.30 8.63 26.50
C ILE A 526 6.29 9.65 25.95
N GLN A 527 5.80 10.81 25.56
CA GLN A 527 6.60 11.95 25.14
C GLN A 527 6.70 12.97 26.27
N TYR A 528 7.88 13.46 26.57
CA TYR A 528 8.06 14.61 27.44
C TYR A 528 7.80 15.90 26.64
N SER A 529 7.07 16.87 27.22
CA SER A 529 6.67 18.09 26.54
C SER A 529 7.84 18.95 26.05
N ALA A 530 8.97 18.89 26.70
CA ALA A 530 10.20 19.61 26.32
C ALA A 530 11.16 18.78 25.43
N SER A 531 10.75 17.57 25.00
CA SER A 531 11.61 16.65 24.27
C SER A 531 10.84 15.93 23.18
N SER A 532 11.40 15.87 21.99
CA SER A 532 10.88 15.00 20.92
C SER A 532 11.12 13.51 21.17
N MET A 533 11.62 13.15 22.34
CA MET A 533 11.99 11.78 22.66
C MET A 533 10.81 11.01 23.23
N LEU A 534 10.60 9.79 22.72
CA LEU A 534 9.60 8.84 23.17
C LEU A 534 10.20 7.84 24.15
N PHE A 535 9.49 7.58 25.27
CA PHE A 535 9.87 6.58 26.26
C PHE A 535 8.90 5.42 26.23
N PRO A 536 9.29 4.27 25.66
CA PRO A 536 8.45 3.09 25.66
C PRO A 536 8.45 2.40 27.03
N LEU A 537 7.28 1.97 27.43
CA LEU A 537 7.07 1.18 28.65
C LEU A 537 5.89 0.23 28.49
N ASN A 538 5.91 -0.91 29.19
CA ASN A 538 4.75 -1.75 29.35
C ASN A 538 3.95 -1.26 30.57
N ASN A 539 2.84 -0.59 30.33
CA ASN A 539 1.97 -0.08 31.39
C ASN A 539 0.55 -0.64 31.26
N GLY A 540 0.42 -1.94 31.60
CA GLY A 540 -0.87 -2.61 31.65
C GLY A 540 -1.41 -3.06 30.31
N ASP A 541 -2.67 -3.47 30.35
CA ASP A 541 -3.42 -3.96 29.21
C ASP A 541 -4.12 -2.80 28.49
N ALA A 542 -4.46 -3.01 27.24
CA ALA A 542 -5.21 -2.04 26.45
C ALA A 542 -6.19 -2.75 25.51
N ASN A 543 -7.20 -2.04 25.07
CA ASN A 543 -8.11 -2.54 24.04
C ASN A 543 -8.49 -1.45 23.05
N ILE A 544 -8.77 -1.87 21.83
CA ILE A 544 -9.40 -1.06 20.79
C ILE A 544 -10.42 -1.91 20.06
N SER A 545 -11.56 -1.31 19.76
CA SER A 545 -12.58 -1.90 18.91
C SER A 545 -13.12 -0.85 17.96
N GLY A 546 -13.68 -1.28 16.83
CA GLY A 546 -14.22 -0.34 15.86
C GLY A 546 -15.19 -0.98 14.89
N VAL A 547 -15.95 -0.11 14.24
CA VAL A 547 -16.81 -0.42 13.10
C VAL A 547 -16.29 0.33 11.89
N GLU A 548 -16.19 -0.37 10.78
CA GLU A 548 -15.78 0.17 9.50
C GLU A 548 -16.87 -0.06 8.46
N LEU A 549 -17.20 0.97 7.70
CA LEU A 549 -18.21 0.94 6.65
C LEU A 549 -17.60 1.50 5.37
N ASN A 550 -17.77 0.79 4.27
CA ASN A 550 -17.43 1.28 2.94
C ASN A 550 -18.61 1.07 2.00
N ALA A 551 -18.96 2.07 1.22
CA ALA A 551 -20.00 2.03 0.22
C ALA A 551 -19.51 2.71 -1.06
N GLU A 552 -19.63 2.01 -2.18
CA GLU A 552 -19.24 2.48 -3.49
C GLU A 552 -20.39 2.29 -4.49
N LEU A 553 -20.65 3.33 -5.27
CA LEU A 553 -21.53 3.30 -6.43
C LEU A 553 -20.71 3.72 -7.64
N LEU A 554 -20.53 2.81 -8.57
CA LEU A 554 -19.70 3.00 -9.74
C LEU A 554 -20.58 3.10 -11.00
N ASP A 555 -20.10 3.85 -12.00
CA ASP A 555 -20.72 4.01 -13.31
C ASP A 555 -22.19 4.48 -13.25
N VAL A 556 -22.53 5.32 -12.28
CA VAL A 556 -23.85 5.95 -12.21
C VAL A 556 -24.03 6.86 -13.43
N ALA A 557 -24.99 6.54 -14.27
CA ALA A 557 -25.23 7.17 -15.55
C ALA A 557 -23.98 7.19 -16.48
N LYS A 558 -22.98 6.31 -16.25
CA LYS A 558 -21.68 6.26 -16.95
C LYS A 558 -20.84 7.54 -16.79
N ILE A 559 -21.15 8.35 -15.79
CA ILE A 559 -20.51 9.66 -15.53
C ILE A 559 -19.97 9.75 -14.12
N PHE A 560 -20.66 9.17 -13.13
CA PHE A 560 -20.37 9.41 -11.72
C PHE A 560 -19.91 8.14 -11.02
N ASN A 561 -18.86 8.26 -10.19
CA ASN A 561 -18.52 7.31 -9.15
C ASN A 561 -18.65 7.99 -7.81
N PHE A 562 -19.28 7.33 -6.85
CA PHE A 562 -19.40 7.79 -5.48
C PHE A 562 -18.78 6.78 -4.54
N ARG A 563 -17.97 7.24 -3.59
CA ARG A 563 -17.40 6.40 -2.53
C ARG A 563 -17.55 7.10 -1.19
N SER A 564 -17.99 6.34 -0.18
CA SER A 564 -18.09 6.77 1.21
C SER A 564 -17.43 5.76 2.12
N ILE A 565 -16.50 6.21 2.95
CA ILE A 565 -15.81 5.39 3.95
C ILE A 565 -16.03 6.04 5.31
N TYR A 566 -16.49 5.24 6.27
CA TYR A 566 -16.65 5.66 7.65
C TYR A 566 -16.03 4.66 8.59
N SER A 567 -15.26 5.14 9.56
CA SER A 567 -14.68 4.33 10.62
C SER A 567 -14.93 4.99 11.98
N ALA A 568 -15.34 4.20 12.96
CA ALA A 568 -15.53 4.65 14.33
C ALA A 568 -14.79 3.71 15.29
N PHE A 569 -14.11 4.27 16.28
CA PHE A 569 -13.25 3.55 17.21
C PHE A 569 -13.62 3.83 18.65
N THR A 570 -13.42 2.84 19.49
CA THR A 570 -13.44 2.93 20.97
C THR A 570 -12.20 2.27 21.51
N TYR A 571 -11.47 2.94 22.39
CA TYR A 571 -10.22 2.44 22.95
C TYR A 571 -10.13 2.74 24.45
N SER A 572 -9.33 1.95 25.19
CA SER A 572 -9.23 2.00 26.63
C SER A 572 -8.57 3.27 27.16
N ASP A 573 -7.54 3.71 26.48
CA ASP A 573 -6.75 4.88 26.88
C ASP A 573 -5.94 5.46 25.70
N GLN A 574 -5.59 6.71 25.81
CA GLN A 574 -4.95 7.46 24.73
C GLN A 574 -3.44 7.25 24.64
N LEU A 575 -2.79 6.90 25.75
CA LEU A 575 -1.37 6.53 25.73
C LEU A 575 -1.11 5.28 24.91
N SER A 576 -2.07 4.34 24.92
CA SER A 576 -1.98 3.12 24.11
C SER A 576 -2.23 3.37 22.62
N PHE A 577 -3.02 4.40 22.30
CA PHE A 577 -3.46 4.73 20.94
C PHE A 577 -3.32 6.24 20.69
N PRO A 578 -2.07 6.75 20.70
CA PRO A 578 -1.82 8.18 20.56
C PRO A 578 -2.30 8.67 19.20
N MET A 579 -2.86 9.88 19.17
CA MET A 579 -3.32 10.55 17.94
C MET A 579 -4.41 9.80 17.16
N GLN A 580 -5.00 8.73 17.72
CA GLN A 580 -6.10 8.01 17.05
C GLN A 580 -7.40 8.80 17.17
N PRO A 581 -8.03 9.24 16.07
CA PRO A 581 -9.33 9.89 16.11
C PRO A 581 -10.44 8.87 16.47
N LEU A 582 -11.49 9.33 17.17
CA LEU A 582 -12.64 8.49 17.50
C LEU A 582 -13.47 8.12 16.27
N ASN A 583 -13.44 8.92 15.24
CA ASN A 583 -14.10 8.65 13.97
C ASN A 583 -13.39 9.31 12.79
N MET A 584 -13.56 8.71 11.62
CA MET A 584 -13.07 9.22 10.34
C MET A 584 -14.17 9.05 9.29
N LEU A 585 -14.37 10.07 8.46
CA LEU A 585 -15.28 10.02 7.32
C LEU A 585 -14.55 10.54 6.08
N ARG A 586 -14.65 9.80 4.99
CA ARG A 586 -14.16 10.20 3.68
C ARG A 586 -15.24 9.97 2.64
N ASN A 587 -15.63 11.02 1.96
CA ASN A 587 -16.58 10.98 0.86
C ASN A 587 -15.89 11.48 -0.41
N SER A 588 -16.04 10.77 -1.50
CA SER A 588 -15.55 11.24 -2.78
C SER A 588 -16.59 11.06 -3.88
N ILE A 589 -16.62 12.03 -4.79
CA ILE A 589 -17.41 11.99 -6.01
C ILE A 589 -16.45 12.20 -7.16
N GLU A 590 -16.45 11.28 -8.11
CA GLU A 590 -15.65 11.36 -9.32
C GLU A 590 -16.56 11.51 -10.53
N PHE A 591 -16.20 12.43 -11.42
CA PHE A 591 -16.88 12.72 -12.67
C PHE A 591 -16.01 12.25 -13.82
N ASN A 592 -16.55 11.43 -14.72
CA ASN A 592 -15.90 10.91 -15.92
C ASN A 592 -16.58 11.48 -17.16
N LEU A 593 -15.93 12.40 -17.85
CA LEU A 593 -16.42 13.03 -19.06
C LEU A 593 -15.44 12.77 -20.24
N GLY A 594 -15.20 11.49 -20.53
CA GLY A 594 -14.26 11.08 -21.57
C GLY A 594 -12.82 11.40 -21.21
N SER A 595 -12.19 12.34 -21.94
CA SER A 595 -10.79 12.76 -21.67
C SER A 595 -10.65 13.63 -20.42
N PHE A 596 -11.73 14.22 -19.93
CA PHE A 596 -11.74 15.03 -18.71
C PHE A 596 -12.32 14.25 -17.55
N LYS A 597 -11.63 14.26 -16.43
CA LYS A 597 -12.12 13.70 -15.19
C LYS A 597 -11.91 14.71 -14.05
N ALA A 598 -12.82 14.67 -13.08
CA ALA A 598 -12.71 15.49 -11.88
C ALA A 598 -13.10 14.65 -10.67
N LYS A 599 -12.46 14.91 -9.53
CA LYS A 599 -12.77 14.25 -8.25
C LYS A 599 -12.80 15.29 -7.14
N VAL A 600 -13.84 15.26 -6.34
CA VAL A 600 -13.95 16.02 -5.10
C VAL A 600 -13.90 15.04 -3.95
N THR A 601 -13.06 15.32 -2.96
CA THR A 601 -12.96 14.50 -1.75
C THR A 601 -13.18 15.37 -0.53
N PHE A 602 -14.11 14.96 0.31
CA PHE A 602 -14.32 15.51 1.65
C PHE A 602 -13.72 14.55 2.67
N LYS A 603 -12.93 15.07 3.59
CA LYS A 603 -12.34 14.33 4.72
C LYS A 603 -12.76 14.99 6.02
N SER A 604 -13.09 14.17 7.02
CA SER A 604 -13.38 14.64 8.37
C SER A 604 -12.80 13.63 9.36
N GLU A 605 -11.98 14.11 10.27
CA GLU A 605 -11.38 13.34 11.35
C GLU A 605 -11.82 13.94 12.68
N GLY A 606 -12.21 13.09 13.63
CA GLY A 606 -12.60 13.51 14.97
C GLY A 606 -11.43 14.14 15.74
N SER A 607 -11.72 14.71 16.89
CA SER A 607 -10.67 15.21 17.78
C SER A 607 -9.69 14.10 18.16
N ARG A 608 -8.44 14.49 18.33
CA ARG A 608 -7.33 13.60 18.70
C ARG A 608 -6.74 14.05 20.02
N VAL A 609 -6.01 13.20 20.70
CA VAL A 609 -5.33 13.53 21.93
C VAL A 609 -3.90 13.04 21.90
N LEU A 610 -2.99 13.93 22.22
CA LEU A 610 -1.60 13.63 22.50
C LEU A 610 -1.35 13.76 24.00
N THR A 611 -1.01 12.67 24.66
CA THR A 611 -0.64 12.69 26.06
C THR A 611 0.87 12.85 26.19
N THR A 612 1.30 13.88 26.87
CA THR A 612 2.71 14.22 27.15
C THR A 612 2.96 14.24 28.64
N ILE A 613 4.21 14.23 29.07
CA ILE A 613 4.60 14.55 30.44
C ILE A 613 4.92 16.05 30.49
N GLY A 614 4.17 16.79 31.27
CA GLY A 614 4.37 18.21 31.49
C GLY A 614 5.62 18.52 32.35
N GLU A 615 5.88 19.80 32.57
CA GLU A 615 7.04 20.29 33.32
C GLU A 615 7.06 19.79 34.77
N GLU A 616 5.91 19.55 35.39
CA GLU A 616 5.76 19.01 36.75
C GLU A 616 5.91 17.47 36.82
N GLY A 617 6.18 16.81 35.66
CA GLY A 617 6.25 15.33 35.62
C GLY A 617 4.88 14.64 35.59
N LEU A 618 3.78 15.39 35.48
CA LEU A 618 2.42 14.86 35.40
C LEU A 618 2.02 14.64 33.93
N LEU A 619 1.11 13.69 33.72
CA LEU A 619 0.53 13.45 32.38
C LEU A 619 -0.43 14.58 32.02
N GLU A 620 -0.18 15.21 30.89
CA GLU A 620 -1.00 16.27 30.32
C GLU A 620 -1.60 15.80 29.00
N ASN A 621 -2.90 16.06 28.80
CA ASN A 621 -3.60 15.74 27.57
C ASN A 621 -3.74 17.01 26.70
N ASN A 622 -3.06 17.00 25.57
CA ASN A 622 -3.18 18.04 24.55
C ASN A 622 -4.23 17.60 23.52
N TYR A 623 -5.33 18.38 23.44
CA TYR A 623 -6.44 18.08 22.55
C TYR A 623 -6.20 18.80 21.22
N LEU A 624 -6.26 18.04 20.13
CA LEU A 624 -6.33 18.56 18.78
C LEU A 624 -7.77 18.53 18.30
N ASP A 625 -8.23 19.63 17.80
CA ASP A 625 -9.60 19.79 17.33
C ASP A 625 -9.91 18.89 16.13
N LYS A 626 -11.21 18.76 15.84
CA LYS A 626 -11.71 18.06 14.67
C LYS A 626 -11.13 18.72 13.41
N TYR A 627 -10.53 17.91 12.53
CA TYR A 627 -10.00 18.35 11.25
C TYR A 627 -10.98 18.01 10.11
N GLN A 628 -11.19 18.97 9.21
CA GLN A 628 -12.01 18.80 8.01
C GLN A 628 -11.29 19.40 6.81
N SER A 629 -11.26 18.71 5.70
CA SER A 629 -10.66 19.21 4.47
C SER A 629 -11.46 18.85 3.23
N TYR A 630 -11.32 19.67 2.20
CA TYR A 630 -11.87 19.45 0.87
C TYR A 630 -10.71 19.46 -0.13
N ASP A 631 -10.60 18.38 -0.90
CA ASP A 631 -9.62 18.25 -1.97
C ASP A 631 -10.33 18.22 -3.32
N LEU A 632 -9.77 18.91 -4.31
CA LEU A 632 -10.28 18.95 -5.67
C LEU A 632 -9.20 18.49 -6.64
N HIS A 633 -9.53 17.51 -7.46
CA HIS A 633 -8.68 17.04 -8.56
C HIS A 633 -9.41 17.25 -9.88
N GLY A 634 -8.72 17.84 -10.84
CA GLY A 634 -9.18 17.92 -12.22
C GLY A 634 -8.07 17.47 -13.15
N PHE A 635 -8.32 16.59 -14.09
CA PHE A 635 -7.30 16.17 -15.04
C PHE A 635 -7.88 15.92 -16.43
N TYR A 636 -7.03 16.18 -17.42
CA TYR A 636 -7.32 15.99 -18.80
C TYR A 636 -6.27 15.10 -19.44
N ILE A 637 -6.72 14.08 -20.16
CA ILE A 637 -5.87 13.10 -20.85
C ILE A 637 -6.05 13.25 -22.36
N LEU A 638 -4.94 13.44 -23.06
CA LEU A 638 -4.87 13.48 -24.50
C LEU A 638 -4.03 12.31 -25.01
N ASN A 639 -4.67 11.42 -25.77
CA ASN A 639 -3.98 10.34 -26.46
C ASN A 639 -3.57 10.81 -27.85
N TYR A 640 -2.27 10.80 -28.13
CA TYR A 640 -1.72 11.17 -29.43
C TYR A 640 -0.74 10.12 -29.91
N ARG A 641 -1.15 9.27 -30.86
CA ARG A 641 -0.40 8.09 -31.32
C ARG A 641 -0.05 7.19 -30.15
N ASP A 642 1.25 6.91 -29.93
CA ASP A 642 1.77 6.09 -28.84
C ASP A 642 2.03 6.89 -27.55
N PHE A 643 1.65 8.18 -27.54
CA PHE A 643 1.85 9.06 -26.41
C PHE A 643 0.54 9.36 -25.68
N VAL A 644 0.62 9.38 -24.37
CA VAL A 644 -0.43 9.87 -23.48
C VAL A 644 0.09 11.14 -22.79
N ILE A 645 -0.54 12.26 -23.07
CA ILE A 645 -0.22 13.55 -22.46
C ILE A 645 -1.29 13.81 -21.39
N SER A 646 -0.87 14.15 -20.19
CA SER A 646 -1.78 14.50 -19.12
C SER A 646 -1.50 15.90 -18.56
N VAL A 647 -2.56 16.63 -18.27
CA VAL A 647 -2.53 17.90 -17.53
C VAL A 647 -3.47 17.77 -16.37
N ALA A 648 -2.99 17.99 -15.15
CA ALA A 648 -3.81 17.87 -13.96
C ALA A 648 -3.63 19.09 -13.03
N ILE A 649 -4.72 19.48 -12.39
CA ILE A 649 -4.76 20.51 -11.35
C ILE A 649 -5.26 19.83 -10.08
N PHE A 650 -4.58 20.09 -8.99
CA PHE A 650 -4.95 19.57 -7.68
C PHE A 650 -4.96 20.70 -6.65
N GLY A 651 -6.04 20.80 -5.90
CA GLY A 651 -6.15 21.64 -4.72
C GLY A 651 -6.35 20.78 -3.49
N GLN A 652 -5.43 20.83 -2.55
CA GLN A 652 -5.51 20.17 -1.26
C GLN A 652 -5.97 21.18 -0.21
N ASN A 653 -6.84 20.75 0.68
CA ASN A 653 -7.38 21.58 1.77
C ASN A 653 -7.88 22.96 1.30
N ILE A 654 -8.75 22.96 0.27
CA ILE A 654 -9.24 24.22 -0.34
C ILE A 654 -10.00 25.09 0.68
N GLY A 655 -10.62 24.45 1.70
CA GLY A 655 -11.32 25.14 2.78
C GLY A 655 -10.42 25.92 3.72
N ASP A 656 -9.09 25.80 3.57
CA ASP A 656 -8.09 26.53 4.36
C ASP A 656 -8.16 26.27 5.87
N ASN A 657 -8.47 25.04 6.26
CA ASN A 657 -8.40 24.62 7.66
C ASN A 657 -6.93 24.41 8.05
N SER A 658 -6.54 25.00 9.17
CA SER A 658 -5.17 24.85 9.68
C SER A 658 -4.88 23.39 10.04
N GLN A 659 -3.73 22.92 9.64
CA GLN A 659 -3.20 21.63 10.08
C GLN A 659 -2.20 21.87 11.22
N VAL A 660 -2.33 21.09 12.28
CA VAL A 660 -1.39 21.13 13.40
C VAL A 660 -0.40 19.96 13.24
N LEU A 661 0.88 20.29 13.05
CA LEU A 661 1.98 19.31 13.00
C LEU A 661 2.90 19.54 14.19
N ASP A 662 3.13 18.47 14.97
CA ASP A 662 3.96 18.50 16.19
C ASP A 662 3.55 19.65 17.16
N GLY A 663 2.26 19.96 17.25
CA GLY A 663 1.72 21.03 18.09
C GLY A 663 1.82 22.45 17.50
N ILE A 664 2.23 22.60 16.26
CA ILE A 664 2.40 23.90 15.58
C ILE A 664 1.45 23.98 14.39
N SER A 665 0.68 25.08 14.30
CA SER A 665 -0.16 25.36 13.13
C SER A 665 0.69 25.75 11.92
N ILE A 666 0.43 25.11 10.80
CA ILE A 666 1.07 25.40 9.52
C ILE A 666 0.04 25.59 8.40
N PHE A 667 0.41 26.39 7.40
CA PHE A 667 -0.39 26.55 6.19
C PHE A 667 -0.40 25.25 5.39
N ASP A 668 -1.58 24.64 5.23
CA ASP A 668 -1.75 23.37 4.51
C ASP A 668 -2.55 23.50 3.21
N LYS A 669 -3.01 24.68 2.84
CA LYS A 669 -3.67 24.90 1.56
C LYS A 669 -2.67 24.88 0.43
N ARG A 670 -2.74 23.86 -0.39
CA ARG A 670 -1.76 23.60 -1.46
C ARG A 670 -2.47 23.47 -2.81
N MET A 671 -1.91 24.11 -3.83
CA MET A 671 -2.38 24.02 -5.21
C MET A 671 -1.23 23.49 -6.06
N TYR A 672 -1.53 22.56 -6.95
CA TYR A 672 -0.55 21.94 -7.83
C TYR A 672 -1.03 21.92 -9.28
N LEU A 673 -0.10 22.10 -10.19
CA LEU A 673 -0.24 21.83 -11.62
C LEU A 673 0.72 20.69 -11.96
N SER A 674 0.24 19.64 -12.60
CA SER A 674 1.05 18.50 -13.05
C SER A 674 0.96 18.34 -14.55
N LEU A 675 2.11 18.11 -15.17
CA LEU A 675 2.24 17.76 -16.58
C LEU A 675 2.85 16.37 -16.67
N GLY A 676 2.23 15.49 -17.42
CA GLY A 676 2.69 14.12 -17.64
C GLY A 676 2.81 13.78 -19.11
N LEU A 677 3.82 12.99 -19.43
CA LEU A 677 4.04 12.39 -20.73
C LEU A 677 4.35 10.91 -20.53
N GLN A 678 3.57 10.05 -21.17
CA GLN A 678 3.83 8.61 -21.21
C GLN A 678 3.93 8.16 -22.67
N TRP A 679 4.81 7.21 -22.90
CA TRP A 679 4.92 6.44 -24.14
C TRP A 679 4.81 4.96 -23.77
N ASN A 680 3.92 4.24 -24.50
CA ASN A 680 3.65 2.81 -24.30
C ASN A 680 3.88 2.03 -25.60
#